data_d28775c44403f0725c427419be1e83d8
#
_entry.id   d28775c44403f0725c427419be1e83d8
#
_cell.length_a   1.000
_cell.length_b   1.000
_cell.length_c   1.000
_cell.angle_alpha   90.00
_cell.angle_beta   90.00
_cell.angle_gamma   90.00
#
_symmetry.space_group_name_H-M   'P 1'
#
loop_
_entity.id
_entity.type
_entity.pdbx_description
1 polymer ?
#
loop_
_entity_poly.entity_id
_entity_poly.type
_entity_poly.pdbx_seq_one_letter_code
_entity_poly.pdbx_strand_id
1 'polypeptide(L)'
;MNRIVPFFKKWQNVLKGLLFLSILVLVLMELSRMGKTISPAAVGQILRRLSFLQVASLFLCGLLSVSPMMLYDYVLTKELQKQIRPGKLIENSWTINSLNNQIGFAGLVDVGLRYSYFSEKDREGETMKGISRVIPYFMSGLSVYSFLSLFLVIFAPGNRVLYPYLIVLLLASLILPALLFVSSRKKISFFGNLHAHRVRALICASLLDWGCVTLFFFSIGRILGYPVSILNIAPLFLISICIGMVSMIPGSLGSFDLMMISGLLHFSINQNEAASWLLLFRIFYYIIPFFIGLIFFLKSMGKQINDKFQGLPQKMAALLGQSISHFMTNFFGFFLMATSILPSEIHSLPLLGRMDPIKGQLLYQYPCFLFGSLFFLLGRMIRRKAAFAKPFSLILCLLTLFYINLDGISLFSSLYLLFLLLLLYLQRKTLCRTHFFYSPEDRLKDFGYIVGSFLLTLFLLYLSGGAGGKESLGFLLFHENFTVSAQSMQRPHYFASFLENFVHAFLYLLLPFLCYAAAVFLAGKRHLSFGEPFQKERFDDFLQGFTNPNPDASLAYLGDKLLYYYREDGIDRTAFQFALEDGRAVVMGDPIGDPDFWPFALADFLHRAEEQNLIPLFYETGVEVTLLLHNYGYEFMKFGESAKVDLSTFTLTGKSGRKFRAAVNKVENKGFSFTVKEPPFSDAFMDDLEHISSSWLGDRQEKGFSLGFFDRDYLRLSPIACVLDAEGRVQAFSNFLVCNSEVDSSVDLMRYNPETESNGIMDYLFVQMFLYLKDKGVKAFDLGMAPLSRVGMEEHSFFQEKIAYLVYAFTNRFYSFSGLRNYKEKFAPVWEPRFLSYPKDSSLLFDLLTIYKIDNRKVKTLTERKTA
;
A
#
# COMPACT_ATOMS: atom_id res chain seq x y z
N MET A 1 -7.88 50.53 4.45
CA MET A 1 -7.55 49.28 5.15
C MET A 1 -8.73 48.29 5.28
N ASN A 2 -9.99 48.71 5.34
CA ASN A 2 -11.14 47.81 5.57
C ASN A 2 -11.56 46.88 4.40
N ARG A 3 -11.07 47.07 3.15
CA ARG A 3 -11.37 46.19 2.01
C ARG A 3 -10.26 45.16 1.72
N ILE A 4 -9.08 45.34 2.29
CA ILE A 4 -7.91 44.45 2.04
C ILE A 4 -7.95 43.21 2.95
N VAL A 5 -8.41 43.34 4.17
CA VAL A 5 -8.49 42.27 5.16
C VAL A 5 -9.42 41.11 4.72
N PRO A 6 -10.66 41.36 4.24
CA PRO A 6 -11.53 40.26 3.78
C PRO A 6 -11.02 39.60 2.50
N PHE A 7 -10.32 40.33 1.61
CA PHE A 7 -9.67 39.72 0.41
C PHE A 7 -8.57 38.75 0.82
N PHE A 8 -7.67 39.15 1.71
CA PHE A 8 -6.62 38.27 2.24
C PHE A 8 -7.19 37.06 2.97
N LYS A 9 -8.28 37.20 3.73
CA LYS A 9 -8.95 36.12 4.46
C LYS A 9 -9.57 35.08 3.49
N LYS A 10 -10.16 35.55 2.36
CA LYS A 10 -10.73 34.69 1.33
C LYS A 10 -9.66 33.89 0.58
N TRP A 11 -8.50 34.51 0.35
CA TRP A 11 -7.39 33.94 -0.43
C TRP A 11 -6.27 33.33 0.42
N GLN A 12 -6.41 33.33 1.74
CA GLN A 12 -5.37 32.88 2.70
C GLN A 12 -4.86 31.47 2.40
N ASN A 13 -5.75 30.52 2.06
CA ASN A 13 -5.38 29.15 1.75
C ASN A 13 -4.65 29.06 0.38
N VAL A 14 -5.05 29.91 -0.58
CA VAL A 14 -4.39 29.99 -1.90
C VAL A 14 -3.02 30.66 -1.74
N LEU A 15 -2.93 31.73 -0.94
CA LEU A 15 -1.66 32.40 -0.62
C LEU A 15 -0.68 31.48 0.12
N LYS A 16 -1.16 30.68 1.08
CA LYS A 16 -0.35 29.65 1.73
C LYS A 16 0.13 28.59 0.71
N GLY A 17 -0.76 28.12 -0.17
CA GLY A 17 -0.39 27.19 -1.23
C GLY A 17 0.62 27.77 -2.22
N LEU A 18 0.45 29.03 -2.62
CA LEU A 18 1.40 29.74 -3.49
C LEU A 18 2.74 29.96 -2.78
N LEU A 19 2.75 30.29 -1.50
CA LEU A 19 3.99 30.40 -0.70
C LEU A 19 4.71 29.04 -0.66
N PHE A 20 4.01 27.95 -0.38
CA PHE A 20 4.60 26.61 -0.40
C PHE A 20 5.12 26.23 -1.79
N LEU A 21 4.35 26.52 -2.83
CA LEU A 21 4.78 26.24 -4.22
C LEU A 21 6.02 27.06 -4.59
N SER A 22 6.06 28.35 -4.21
CA SER A 22 7.23 29.21 -4.46
C SER A 22 8.46 28.73 -3.70
N ILE A 23 8.33 28.30 -2.45
CA ILE A 23 9.43 27.69 -1.68
C ILE A 23 9.90 26.40 -2.35
N LEU A 24 8.99 25.53 -2.80
CA LEU A 24 9.34 24.30 -3.51
C LEU A 24 10.10 24.59 -4.82
N VAL A 25 9.63 25.57 -5.58
CA VAL A 25 10.31 26.01 -6.82
C VAL A 25 11.70 26.56 -6.51
N LEU A 26 11.83 27.40 -5.49
CA LEU A 26 13.14 27.92 -5.04
C LEU A 26 14.08 26.82 -4.60
N VAL A 27 13.56 25.80 -3.87
CA VAL A 27 14.32 24.61 -3.47
C VAL A 27 14.82 23.85 -4.70
N LEU A 28 13.95 23.61 -5.69
CA LEU A 28 14.31 22.90 -6.92
C LEU A 28 15.33 23.68 -7.76
N MET A 29 15.17 25.00 -7.85
CA MET A 29 16.14 25.87 -8.52
C MET A 29 17.50 25.83 -7.84
N GLU A 30 17.53 25.85 -6.51
CA GLU A 30 18.78 25.81 -5.72
C GLU A 30 19.44 24.43 -5.82
N LEU A 31 18.68 23.33 -5.76
CA LEU A 31 19.21 21.98 -6.01
C LEU A 31 19.82 21.85 -7.41
N SER A 32 19.14 22.41 -8.44
CA SER A 32 19.68 22.43 -9.81
C SER A 32 20.97 23.25 -9.91
N ARG A 33 21.06 24.38 -9.22
CA ARG A 33 22.24 25.24 -9.17
C ARG A 33 23.40 24.56 -8.45
N MET A 34 23.13 23.92 -7.30
CA MET A 34 24.13 23.16 -6.54
C MET A 34 24.69 21.98 -7.36
N GLY A 35 23.85 21.27 -8.10
CA GLY A 35 24.28 20.19 -9.00
C GLY A 35 25.23 20.64 -10.11
N LYS A 36 25.20 21.94 -10.50
CA LYS A 36 26.12 22.52 -11.48
C LYS A 36 27.45 22.97 -10.86
N THR A 37 27.44 23.36 -9.57
CA THR A 37 28.62 23.93 -8.88
C THR A 37 29.45 22.89 -8.11
N ILE A 38 28.83 21.83 -7.62
CA ILE A 38 29.48 20.79 -6.82
C ILE A 38 29.56 19.52 -7.63
N SER A 39 30.76 19.15 -8.09
CA SER A 39 30.94 17.87 -8.78
C SER A 39 30.94 16.71 -7.77
N PRO A 40 30.11 15.68 -7.96
CA PRO A 40 30.10 14.50 -7.07
C PRO A 40 31.45 13.78 -7.03
N ALA A 41 32.25 13.86 -8.10
CA ALA A 41 33.58 13.29 -8.18
C ALA A 41 34.57 13.98 -7.22
N ALA A 42 34.53 15.32 -7.15
CA ALA A 42 35.40 16.08 -6.23
C ALA A 42 35.05 15.78 -4.76
N VAL A 43 33.75 15.71 -4.44
CA VAL A 43 33.27 15.30 -3.11
C VAL A 43 33.76 13.90 -2.74
N GLY A 44 33.66 12.96 -3.66
CA GLY A 44 34.13 11.58 -3.44
C GLY A 44 35.63 11.47 -3.21
N GLN A 45 36.42 12.27 -3.93
CA GLN A 45 37.87 12.28 -3.75
C GLN A 45 38.30 12.81 -2.36
N ILE A 46 37.62 13.87 -1.88
CA ILE A 46 37.91 14.45 -0.56
C ILE A 46 37.49 13.49 0.56
N LEU A 47 36.27 12.93 0.47
CA LEU A 47 35.78 12.01 1.48
C LEU A 47 36.61 10.71 1.59
N ARG A 48 37.20 10.23 0.49
CA ARG A 48 38.09 9.06 0.50
C ARG A 48 39.42 9.29 1.24
N ARG A 49 39.81 10.55 1.42
CA ARG A 49 41.04 10.91 2.19
C ARG A 49 40.78 10.98 3.69
N LEU A 50 39.50 11.09 4.12
CA LEU A 50 39.12 11.21 5.52
C LEU A 50 38.80 9.82 6.11
N SER A 51 39.20 9.60 7.36
CA SER A 51 38.78 8.41 8.10
C SER A 51 37.26 8.45 8.42
N PHE A 52 36.68 7.29 8.65
CA PHE A 52 35.24 7.21 9.05
C PHE A 52 34.96 8.06 10.30
N LEU A 53 35.82 8.07 11.29
CA LEU A 53 35.67 8.85 12.52
C LEU A 53 35.68 10.36 12.24
N GLN A 54 36.54 10.82 11.32
CA GLN A 54 36.59 12.22 10.90
C GLN A 54 35.30 12.64 10.19
N VAL A 55 34.78 11.81 9.28
CA VAL A 55 33.52 12.07 8.60
C VAL A 55 32.32 12.08 9.57
N ALA A 56 32.30 11.12 10.50
CA ALA A 56 31.29 11.07 11.56
C ALA A 56 31.34 12.29 12.50
N SER A 57 32.52 12.74 12.86
CA SER A 57 32.72 13.96 13.68
C SER A 57 32.25 15.20 12.94
N LEU A 58 32.55 15.35 11.63
CA LEU A 58 32.05 16.46 10.80
C LEU A 58 30.54 16.45 10.69
N PHE A 59 29.92 15.28 10.53
CA PHE A 59 28.48 15.14 10.49
C PHE A 59 27.82 15.60 11.81
N LEU A 60 28.31 15.10 12.93
CA LEU A 60 27.77 15.47 14.26
C LEU A 60 28.01 16.94 14.59
N CYS A 61 29.20 17.46 14.39
CA CYS A 61 29.53 18.87 14.64
C CYS A 61 28.72 19.79 13.69
N GLY A 62 28.50 19.39 12.43
CA GLY A 62 27.67 20.12 11.48
C GLY A 62 26.22 20.25 11.97
N LEU A 63 25.61 19.14 12.42
CA LEU A 63 24.25 19.17 12.99
C LEU A 63 24.19 19.98 14.30
N LEU A 64 25.18 19.83 15.16
CA LEU A 64 25.28 20.61 16.41
C LEU A 64 25.43 22.12 16.14
N SER A 65 26.14 22.51 15.08
CA SER A 65 26.33 23.94 14.74
C SER A 65 25.05 24.65 14.29
N VAL A 66 24.06 23.90 13.77
CA VAL A 66 22.73 24.44 13.38
C VAL A 66 21.73 24.41 14.54
N SER A 67 21.96 23.53 15.54
CA SER A 67 21.01 23.31 16.64
C SER A 67 20.69 24.55 17.50
N PRO A 68 21.61 25.51 17.76
CA PRO A 68 21.29 26.69 18.57
C PRO A 68 20.21 27.61 17.97
N MET A 69 20.03 27.57 16.65
CA MET A 69 18.96 28.31 15.98
C MET A 69 17.55 27.93 16.48
N MET A 70 17.37 26.72 17.04
CA MET A 70 16.09 26.27 17.61
C MET A 70 15.73 27.07 18.86
N LEU A 71 16.71 27.65 19.57
CA LEU A 71 16.47 28.47 20.76
C LEU A 71 15.70 29.77 20.42
N TYR A 72 15.87 30.30 19.20
CA TYR A 72 15.08 31.47 18.76
C TYR A 72 13.58 31.14 18.70
N ASP A 73 13.25 29.98 18.12
CA ASP A 73 11.85 29.54 17.99
C ASP A 73 11.26 29.13 19.35
N TYR A 74 12.09 28.58 20.26
CA TYR A 74 11.68 28.34 21.64
C TYR A 74 11.30 29.65 22.34
N VAL A 75 12.12 30.71 22.23
CA VAL A 75 11.80 32.00 22.80
C VAL A 75 10.56 32.65 22.15
N LEU A 76 10.42 32.48 20.82
CA LEU A 76 9.23 32.91 20.07
C LEU A 76 7.95 32.25 20.58
N THR A 77 7.97 30.93 20.80
CA THR A 77 6.80 30.20 21.33
C THR A 77 6.42 30.66 22.73
N LYS A 78 7.40 30.99 23.55
CA LYS A 78 7.17 31.61 24.89
C LYS A 78 6.59 33.04 24.79
N GLU A 79 7.03 33.83 23.78
CA GLU A 79 6.44 35.16 23.53
C GLU A 79 4.99 35.07 23.09
N LEU A 80 4.66 34.07 22.24
CA LEU A 80 3.32 33.83 21.76
C LEU A 80 2.44 33.05 22.75
N GLN A 81 2.96 32.72 23.94
CA GLN A 81 2.29 31.92 24.98
C GLN A 81 1.76 30.56 24.47
N LYS A 82 2.47 29.95 23.55
CA LYS A 82 2.08 28.67 22.96
C LYS A 82 2.76 27.50 23.63
N GLN A 83 1.96 26.45 23.92
CA GLN A 83 2.47 25.18 24.39
C GLN A 83 2.60 24.20 23.20
N ILE A 84 3.81 24.03 22.70
CA ILE A 84 4.13 23.08 21.62
C ILE A 84 4.94 21.93 22.20
N ARG A 85 4.59 20.69 21.83
CA ARG A 85 5.37 19.51 22.24
C ARG A 85 6.83 19.64 21.77
N PRO A 86 7.84 19.32 22.61
CA PRO A 86 9.26 19.55 22.30
C PRO A 86 9.70 18.96 20.96
N GLY A 87 9.30 17.71 20.66
CA GLY A 87 9.62 17.08 19.37
C GLY A 87 9.05 17.82 18.16
N LYS A 88 7.83 18.38 18.28
CA LYS A 88 7.20 19.17 17.21
C LYS A 88 7.87 20.53 17.03
N LEU A 89 8.32 21.15 18.14
CA LEU A 89 9.09 22.38 18.09
C LEU A 89 10.42 22.17 17.38
N ILE A 90 11.13 21.08 17.68
CA ILE A 90 12.39 20.71 17.01
C ILE A 90 12.17 20.52 15.51
N GLU A 91 11.14 19.73 15.08
CA GLU A 91 10.83 19.53 13.66
C GLU A 91 10.56 20.86 12.94
N ASN A 92 9.71 21.73 13.53
CA ASN A 92 9.36 23.01 12.94
C ASN A 92 10.56 23.96 12.85
N SER A 93 11.32 24.10 13.95
CA SER A 93 12.49 24.97 14.01
C SER A 93 13.59 24.52 13.06
N TRP A 94 13.85 23.21 13.01
CA TRP A 94 14.82 22.65 12.06
C TRP A 94 14.43 22.97 10.63
N THR A 95 13.15 22.76 10.28
CA THR A 95 12.63 23.09 8.94
C THR A 95 12.82 24.57 8.60
N ILE A 96 12.40 25.45 9.49
CA ILE A 96 12.47 26.91 9.28
C ILE A 96 13.93 27.34 9.06
N ASN A 97 14.81 26.98 10.00
CA ASN A 97 16.18 27.49 10.02
C ASN A 97 17.05 26.88 8.90
N SER A 98 16.92 25.58 8.60
CA SER A 98 17.69 24.94 7.54
C SER A 98 17.28 25.40 6.12
N LEU A 99 15.98 25.63 5.90
CA LEU A 99 15.49 26.19 4.64
C LEU A 99 15.90 27.66 4.49
N ASN A 100 15.82 28.45 5.57
CA ASN A 100 16.24 29.84 5.56
C ASN A 100 17.73 30.01 5.29
N ASN A 101 18.59 29.19 5.90
CA ASN A 101 20.04 29.21 5.68
C ASN A 101 20.40 28.99 4.22
N GLN A 102 19.67 28.13 3.51
CA GLN A 102 19.96 27.79 2.13
C GLN A 102 19.34 28.78 1.12
N ILE A 103 18.08 29.19 1.35
CA ILE A 103 17.34 30.01 0.39
C ILE A 103 17.66 31.52 0.58
N GLY A 104 17.85 31.94 1.81
CA GLY A 104 18.40 33.23 2.20
C GLY A 104 17.52 34.47 2.01
N PHE A 105 16.95 34.75 0.91
CA PHE A 105 16.11 35.92 0.51
C PHE A 105 15.81 36.94 1.63
N ALA A 106 16.84 37.58 2.20
CA ALA A 106 16.75 38.66 3.18
C ALA A 106 15.72 38.47 4.33
N GLY A 107 15.54 37.23 4.81
CA GLY A 107 14.65 36.92 5.90
C GLY A 107 13.15 36.80 5.54
N LEU A 108 12.74 37.03 4.28
CA LEU A 108 11.33 36.93 3.87
C LEU A 108 10.81 35.48 4.00
N VAL A 109 11.63 34.49 3.62
CA VAL A 109 11.30 33.06 3.75
C VAL A 109 11.19 32.71 5.24
N ASP A 110 12.07 33.23 6.06
CA ASP A 110 12.12 33.06 7.50
C ASP A 110 10.83 33.53 8.19
N VAL A 111 10.40 34.75 7.91
CA VAL A 111 9.13 35.33 8.40
C VAL A 111 7.94 34.50 7.93
N GLY A 112 7.90 34.15 6.63
CA GLY A 112 6.80 33.39 6.03
C GLY A 112 6.64 31.99 6.61
N LEU A 113 7.75 31.27 6.81
CA LEU A 113 7.72 29.94 7.42
C LEU A 113 7.31 30.01 8.89
N ARG A 114 7.90 30.92 9.72
CA ARG A 114 7.49 31.08 11.11
C ARG A 114 6.03 31.45 11.23
N TYR A 115 5.54 32.35 10.39
CA TYR A 115 4.13 32.69 10.35
C TYR A 115 3.27 31.45 10.03
N SER A 116 3.64 30.66 9.03
CA SER A 116 2.89 29.47 8.64
C SER A 116 2.84 28.40 9.75
N TYR A 117 3.96 28.17 10.46
CA TYR A 117 4.05 27.14 11.50
C TYR A 117 3.51 27.57 12.87
N PHE A 118 3.58 28.89 13.19
CA PHE A 118 3.22 29.39 14.50
C PHE A 118 1.95 30.26 14.51
N SER A 119 1.26 30.49 13.37
CA SER A 119 0.00 31.24 13.32
C SER A 119 -1.19 30.37 13.74
N GLU A 120 -2.15 31.01 14.44
CA GLU A 120 -3.50 30.48 14.73
C GLU A 120 -4.53 31.38 14.10
N LYS A 121 -5.69 30.80 13.68
CA LYS A 121 -6.74 31.52 12.92
C LYS A 121 -7.26 32.81 13.60
N ASP A 122 -7.22 32.85 14.93
CA ASP A 122 -7.79 34.00 15.71
C ASP A 122 -6.72 34.97 16.24
N ARG A 123 -5.41 34.63 16.10
CA ARG A 123 -4.27 35.42 16.64
C ARG A 123 -3.21 35.77 15.61
N GLU A 124 -3.59 35.91 14.35
CA GLU A 124 -2.67 36.16 13.23
C GLU A 124 -1.84 37.44 13.40
N GLY A 125 -2.46 38.51 13.87
CA GLY A 125 -1.78 39.78 14.11
C GLY A 125 -0.77 39.75 15.27
N GLU A 126 -1.04 38.95 16.30
CA GLU A 126 -0.12 38.75 17.44
C GLU A 126 1.11 37.96 17.01
N THR A 127 0.90 36.92 16.18
CA THR A 127 2.01 36.13 15.66
C THR A 127 2.97 36.97 14.83
N MET A 128 2.47 37.83 13.93
CA MET A 128 3.32 38.71 13.13
C MET A 128 4.08 39.72 14.00
N LYS A 129 3.42 40.29 15.03
CA LYS A 129 4.09 41.15 16.00
C LYS A 129 5.17 40.45 16.80
N GLY A 130 4.93 39.19 17.21
CA GLY A 130 5.92 38.38 17.91
C GLY A 130 7.15 38.09 17.07
N ILE A 131 6.94 37.70 15.80
CA ILE A 131 8.01 37.42 14.85
C ILE A 131 8.86 38.65 14.58
N SER A 132 8.22 39.83 14.33
CA SER A 132 8.93 41.07 14.06
C SER A 132 9.76 41.57 15.25
N ARG A 133 9.37 41.18 16.49
CA ARG A 133 10.13 41.51 17.71
C ARG A 133 11.36 40.63 17.93
N VAL A 134 11.30 39.38 17.53
CA VAL A 134 12.33 38.34 17.80
C VAL A 134 13.43 38.36 16.74
N ILE A 135 13.08 38.46 15.43
CA ILE A 135 14.03 38.33 14.32
C ILE A 135 15.23 39.31 14.40
N PRO A 136 15.11 40.58 14.75
CA PRO A 136 16.25 41.49 14.79
C PRO A 136 17.37 41.05 15.74
N TYR A 137 17.05 40.29 16.79
CA TYR A 137 18.03 39.78 17.74
C TYR A 137 18.88 38.61 17.22
N PHE A 138 18.54 37.99 16.08
CA PHE A 138 19.37 36.94 15.47
C PHE A 138 20.77 37.41 15.06
N MET A 139 20.91 38.72 14.82
CA MET A 139 22.18 39.37 14.51
C MET A 139 22.98 39.81 15.73
N SER A 140 22.45 39.64 16.94
CA SER A 140 23.10 40.12 18.17
C SER A 140 24.44 39.44 18.46
N GLY A 141 24.55 38.11 18.24
CA GLY A 141 25.79 37.36 18.39
C GLY A 141 26.83 37.75 17.34
N LEU A 142 26.43 37.92 16.07
CA LEU A 142 27.29 38.46 15.03
C LEU A 142 27.88 39.80 15.42
N SER A 143 27.05 40.72 16.00
CA SER A 143 27.52 42.02 16.44
C SER A 143 28.58 41.93 17.54
N VAL A 144 28.40 41.08 18.55
CA VAL A 144 29.35 40.89 19.63
C VAL A 144 30.64 40.29 19.12
N TYR A 145 30.58 39.21 18.29
CA TYR A 145 31.78 38.58 17.73
C TYR A 145 32.52 39.51 16.74
N SER A 146 31.82 40.34 15.98
CA SER A 146 32.40 41.38 15.14
C SER A 146 33.16 42.42 15.96
N PHE A 147 32.59 42.83 17.09
CA PHE A 147 33.28 43.74 18.05
C PHE A 147 34.57 43.10 18.61
N LEU A 148 34.54 41.83 19.05
CA LEU A 148 35.73 41.12 19.51
C LEU A 148 36.74 40.95 18.37
N SER A 149 36.31 40.70 17.17
CA SER A 149 37.18 40.55 15.99
C SER A 149 37.86 41.84 15.58
N LEU A 150 37.28 43.02 15.84
CA LEU A 150 37.94 44.31 15.65
C LEU A 150 39.22 44.39 16.46
N PHE A 151 39.20 43.97 17.75
CA PHE A 151 40.38 43.94 18.56
C PHE A 151 41.40 42.94 18.04
N LEU A 152 40.96 41.73 17.61
CA LEU A 152 41.85 40.71 17.05
C LEU A 152 42.54 41.17 15.76
N VAL A 153 41.86 41.96 14.91
CA VAL A 153 42.43 42.48 13.68
C VAL A 153 43.44 43.60 13.98
N ILE A 154 43.13 44.47 14.97
CA ILE A 154 44.00 45.61 15.30
C ILE A 154 45.26 45.15 16.06
N PHE A 155 45.14 44.23 17.02
CA PHE A 155 46.22 43.89 17.93
C PHE A 155 47.03 42.65 17.59
N ALA A 156 46.47 41.71 16.74
CA ALA A 156 47.16 40.54 16.34
C ALA A 156 47.95 40.74 15.03
N PRO A 157 49.32 40.62 15.05
CA PRO A 157 50.17 40.94 13.89
C PRO A 157 49.80 40.13 12.63
N GLY A 158 49.35 38.90 12.78
CA GLY A 158 48.94 38.02 11.67
C GLY A 158 47.69 38.48 10.88
N ASN A 159 46.90 39.37 11.45
CA ASN A 159 45.62 39.80 10.86
C ASN A 159 45.69 41.14 10.10
N ARG A 160 46.87 41.74 9.92
CA ARG A 160 47.01 43.03 9.21
C ARG A 160 46.44 43.06 7.79
N VAL A 161 46.42 41.91 7.13
CA VAL A 161 45.79 41.75 5.81
C VAL A 161 44.31 42.06 5.79
N LEU A 162 43.63 41.94 6.93
CA LEU A 162 42.20 42.20 7.07
C LEU A 162 41.87 43.70 7.34
N TYR A 163 42.85 44.59 7.47
CA TYR A 163 42.66 46.03 7.71
C TYR A 163 41.73 46.73 6.74
N PRO A 164 41.73 46.46 5.42
CA PRO A 164 40.75 47.09 4.48
C PRO A 164 39.31 46.80 4.84
N TYR A 165 39.02 45.71 5.55
CA TYR A 165 37.68 45.26 5.92
C TYR A 165 37.26 45.62 7.32
N LEU A 166 38.01 46.45 8.08
CA LEU A 166 37.67 46.93 9.42
C LEU A 166 36.32 47.63 9.47
N ILE A 167 36.01 48.39 8.42
CA ILE A 167 34.71 49.07 8.31
C ILE A 167 33.51 48.10 8.34
N VAL A 168 33.67 46.90 7.77
CA VAL A 168 32.63 45.85 7.76
C VAL A 168 32.40 45.35 9.20
N LEU A 169 33.44 45.07 9.93
CA LEU A 169 33.36 44.65 11.33
C LEU A 169 32.81 45.75 12.23
N LEU A 170 33.20 47.02 11.97
CA LEU A 170 32.70 48.17 12.72
C LEU A 170 31.21 48.31 12.53
N LEU A 171 30.72 48.30 11.29
CA LEU A 171 29.26 48.40 11.01
C LEU A 171 28.49 47.23 11.62
N ALA A 172 28.99 46.00 11.50
CA ALA A 172 28.39 44.82 12.11
C ALA A 172 28.35 44.92 13.66
N SER A 173 29.38 45.47 14.30
CA SER A 173 29.45 45.63 15.74
C SER A 173 28.42 46.61 16.30
N LEU A 174 27.95 47.58 15.49
CA LEU A 174 26.97 48.58 15.89
C LEU A 174 25.51 48.05 15.86
N ILE A 175 25.27 46.87 15.28
CA ILE A 175 23.90 46.30 15.13
C ILE A 175 23.22 46.12 16.51
N LEU A 176 23.88 45.47 17.48
CA LEU A 176 23.29 45.23 18.81
C LEU A 176 23.11 46.53 19.63
N PRO A 177 24.08 47.43 19.73
CA PRO A 177 23.87 48.74 20.40
C PRO A 177 22.72 49.52 19.78
N ALA A 178 22.65 49.60 18.44
CA ALA A 178 21.56 50.27 17.74
C ALA A 178 20.21 49.62 18.03
N LEU A 179 20.12 48.28 18.05
CA LEU A 179 18.92 47.55 18.35
C LEU A 179 18.44 47.81 19.79
N LEU A 180 19.35 47.78 20.78
CA LEU A 180 19.03 48.07 22.17
C LEU A 180 18.59 49.54 22.36
N PHE A 181 19.22 50.46 21.62
CA PHE A 181 18.82 51.89 21.64
C PHE A 181 17.43 52.09 21.06
N VAL A 182 17.11 51.48 19.91
CA VAL A 182 15.77 51.55 19.27
C VAL A 182 14.72 50.89 20.16
N SER A 183 15.01 49.71 20.75
CA SER A 183 14.07 49.00 21.62
C SER A 183 13.80 49.74 22.93
N SER A 184 14.68 50.61 23.39
CA SER A 184 14.48 51.44 24.59
C SER A 184 13.50 52.62 24.36
N ARG A 185 13.29 53.03 23.12
CA ARG A 185 12.43 54.17 22.73
C ARG A 185 10.97 53.72 22.56
N LYS A 186 10.10 54.01 23.58
CA LYS A 186 8.67 53.63 23.63
C LYS A 186 7.79 54.15 22.49
N LYS A 187 8.27 55.08 21.63
CA LYS A 187 7.50 55.67 20.53
C LYS A 187 7.44 54.82 19.25
N ILE A 188 8.26 53.79 19.10
CA ILE A 188 8.26 52.95 17.88
C ILE A 188 7.44 51.69 18.20
N SER A 189 6.14 51.75 17.97
CA SER A 189 5.17 50.68 18.29
C SER A 189 5.39 49.35 17.55
N PHE A 190 6.22 49.34 16.50
CA PHE A 190 6.51 48.14 15.69
C PHE A 190 7.42 47.14 16.43
N PHE A 191 8.36 47.61 17.23
CA PHE A 191 9.30 46.74 18.00
C PHE A 191 8.87 46.46 19.44
N GLY A 192 7.68 46.76 19.87
CA GLY A 192 7.11 46.61 21.20
C GLY A 192 7.99 45.92 22.26
N ASN A 193 7.85 46.30 23.53
CA ASN A 193 8.74 45.88 24.64
C ASN A 193 8.74 44.35 24.85
N LEU A 194 9.82 43.65 24.45
CA LEU A 194 10.14 42.32 24.94
C LEU A 194 10.59 42.40 26.41
N HIS A 195 10.21 41.45 27.23
CA HIS A 195 10.68 41.36 28.60
C HIS A 195 12.21 41.15 28.61
N ALA A 196 12.92 41.83 29.52
CA ALA A 196 14.40 41.83 29.60
C ALA A 196 15.00 40.40 29.66
N HIS A 197 14.34 39.44 30.33
CA HIS A 197 14.81 38.05 30.38
C HIS A 197 14.74 37.36 29.00
N ARG A 198 13.75 37.66 28.13
CA ARG A 198 13.65 37.14 26.76
C ARG A 198 14.68 37.75 25.83
N VAL A 199 14.96 39.06 25.99
CA VAL A 199 16.06 39.74 25.28
C VAL A 199 17.40 39.07 25.61
N ARG A 200 17.68 38.82 26.89
CA ARG A 200 18.89 38.09 27.31
C ARG A 200 18.97 36.70 26.71
N ALA A 201 17.84 35.95 26.74
CA ALA A 201 17.78 34.61 26.14
C ALA A 201 18.05 34.62 24.63
N LEU A 202 17.53 35.61 23.89
CA LEU A 202 17.79 35.77 22.44
C LEU A 202 19.26 36.13 22.15
N ILE A 203 19.86 37.01 22.93
CA ILE A 203 21.29 37.37 22.82
C ILE A 203 22.15 36.13 23.09
N CYS A 204 21.86 35.37 24.16
CA CYS A 204 22.57 34.11 24.46
C CYS A 204 22.40 33.09 23.36
N ALA A 205 21.18 32.90 22.80
CA ALA A 205 20.92 32.01 21.69
C ALA A 205 21.75 32.39 20.44
N SER A 206 21.80 33.71 20.16
CA SER A 206 22.55 34.24 19.03
C SER A 206 24.07 34.11 19.22
N LEU A 207 24.58 34.28 20.43
CA LEU A 207 25.98 34.04 20.74
C LEU A 207 26.35 32.57 20.56
N LEU A 208 25.51 31.62 21.01
CA LEU A 208 25.72 30.21 20.79
C LEU A 208 25.69 29.86 19.31
N ASP A 209 24.74 30.38 18.56
CA ASP A 209 24.58 30.14 17.13
C ASP A 209 25.82 30.56 16.32
N TRP A 210 26.18 31.85 16.40
CA TRP A 210 27.36 32.39 15.69
C TRP A 210 28.67 31.82 16.19
N GLY A 211 28.77 31.47 17.46
CA GLY A 211 29.92 30.79 18.05
C GLY A 211 30.06 29.37 17.53
N CYS A 212 29.00 28.59 17.54
CA CYS A 212 29.01 27.21 17.06
C CYS A 212 29.38 27.11 15.57
N VAL A 213 28.83 27.98 14.71
CA VAL A 213 29.16 27.93 13.27
C VAL A 213 30.63 28.34 13.01
N THR A 214 31.15 29.35 13.76
CA THR A 214 32.55 29.75 13.64
C THR A 214 33.49 28.66 14.10
N LEU A 215 33.19 28.00 15.24
CA LEU A 215 33.95 26.85 15.76
C LEU A 215 33.89 25.65 14.81
N PHE A 216 32.71 25.39 14.22
CA PHE A 216 32.59 24.33 13.26
C PHE A 216 33.46 24.57 12.01
N PHE A 217 33.41 25.79 11.45
CA PHE A 217 34.27 26.14 10.33
C PHE A 217 35.74 25.93 10.66
N PHE A 218 36.21 26.38 11.85
CA PHE A 218 37.54 26.18 12.32
C PHE A 218 37.90 24.68 12.50
N SER A 219 37.00 23.88 13.05
CA SER A 219 37.21 22.44 13.28
C SER A 219 37.44 21.66 11.98
N ILE A 220 36.82 22.06 10.87
CA ILE A 220 37.07 21.44 9.55
C ILE A 220 38.52 21.63 9.15
N GLY A 221 39.08 22.84 9.31
CA GLY A 221 40.48 23.12 9.01
C GLY A 221 41.45 22.29 9.87
N ARG A 222 41.12 22.09 11.16
CA ARG A 222 41.91 21.24 12.07
C ARG A 222 41.85 19.76 11.68
N ILE A 223 40.69 19.28 11.26
CA ILE A 223 40.53 17.88 10.79
C ILE A 223 41.27 17.65 9.48
N LEU A 224 41.38 18.66 8.62
CA LEU A 224 42.16 18.61 7.38
C LEU A 224 43.68 18.77 7.64
N GLY A 225 44.09 19.03 8.89
CA GLY A 225 45.51 19.11 9.28
C GLY A 225 46.16 20.48 9.05
N TYR A 226 45.36 21.54 8.77
CA TYR A 226 45.91 22.88 8.53
C TYR A 226 46.34 23.56 9.84
N PRO A 227 47.57 24.13 9.92
CA PRO A 227 48.08 24.76 11.13
C PRO A 227 47.59 26.19 11.30
N VAL A 228 46.25 26.40 11.34
CA VAL A 228 45.68 27.76 11.46
C VAL A 228 45.13 27.98 12.87
N SER A 229 45.27 29.22 13.37
CA SER A 229 44.72 29.63 14.65
C SER A 229 43.27 30.14 14.51
N ILE A 230 42.48 29.85 15.53
CA ILE A 230 41.12 30.40 15.59
C ILE A 230 41.10 31.92 15.61
N LEU A 231 42.14 32.56 16.19
CA LEU A 231 42.29 34.02 16.26
C LEU A 231 42.44 34.68 14.88
N ASN A 232 42.89 33.94 13.87
CA ASN A 232 43.00 34.40 12.48
C ASN A 232 41.77 34.03 11.67
N ILE A 233 41.22 32.83 11.88
CA ILE A 233 40.07 32.32 11.10
C ILE A 233 38.74 33.02 11.50
N ALA A 234 38.53 33.30 12.79
CA ALA A 234 37.29 33.88 13.24
C ALA A 234 37.01 35.27 12.61
N PRO A 235 37.96 36.26 12.62
CA PRO A 235 37.75 37.53 11.97
C PRO A 235 37.51 37.40 10.46
N LEU A 236 38.29 36.56 9.76
CA LEU A 236 38.11 36.31 8.34
C LEU A 236 36.72 35.73 8.03
N PHE A 237 36.28 34.75 8.81
CA PHE A 237 34.97 34.11 8.66
C PHE A 237 33.83 35.11 8.84
N LEU A 238 33.88 35.94 9.87
CA LEU A 238 32.87 36.95 10.14
C LEU A 238 32.81 38.05 9.08
N ILE A 239 33.97 38.52 8.58
CA ILE A 239 34.02 39.45 7.46
C ILE A 239 33.38 38.83 6.22
N SER A 240 33.72 37.57 5.90
CA SER A 240 33.20 36.86 4.72
C SER A 240 31.70 36.67 4.80
N ILE A 241 31.15 36.33 5.98
CA ILE A 241 29.70 36.23 6.21
C ILE A 241 29.03 37.59 6.03
N CYS A 242 29.54 38.65 6.61
CA CYS A 242 28.96 39.99 6.46
C CYS A 242 28.92 40.40 4.97
N ILE A 243 29.98 40.21 4.21
CA ILE A 243 30.03 40.45 2.77
C ILE A 243 29.03 39.56 2.03
N GLY A 244 28.94 38.26 2.41
CA GLY A 244 27.99 37.34 1.86
C GLY A 244 26.54 37.75 2.06
N MET A 245 26.18 38.24 3.28
CA MET A 245 24.84 38.74 3.56
C MET A 245 24.48 40.01 2.81
N VAL A 246 25.41 40.96 2.66
CA VAL A 246 25.20 42.19 1.89
C VAL A 246 24.99 41.91 0.41
N SER A 247 25.58 40.83 -0.12
CA SER A 247 25.41 40.47 -1.53
C SER A 247 23.99 40.01 -1.90
N MET A 248 23.15 39.67 -0.91
CA MET A 248 21.78 39.14 -1.09
C MET A 248 21.69 37.91 -2.02
N ILE A 249 22.80 37.26 -2.30
CA ILE A 249 22.83 36.05 -3.12
C ILE A 249 22.37 34.85 -2.26
N PRO A 250 21.42 34.02 -2.73
CA PRO A 250 20.99 32.84 -2.01
C PRO A 250 22.16 31.95 -1.55
N GLY A 251 22.15 31.58 -0.26
CA GLY A 251 23.26 30.79 0.33
C GLY A 251 24.61 31.52 0.33
N SER A 252 24.67 32.84 0.02
CA SER A 252 25.91 33.63 -0.13
C SER A 252 26.93 33.01 -1.09
N LEU A 253 26.47 32.28 -2.12
CA LEU A 253 27.29 31.56 -3.10
C LEU A 253 28.13 32.54 -3.94
N GLY A 254 29.41 32.32 -3.91
CA GLY A 254 30.40 33.12 -4.64
C GLY A 254 30.99 34.25 -3.81
N SER A 255 30.20 35.16 -3.21
CA SER A 255 30.71 36.31 -2.44
C SER A 255 31.42 35.88 -1.15
N PHE A 256 30.80 35.01 -0.36
CA PHE A 256 31.42 34.37 0.81
C PHE A 256 32.66 33.55 0.40
N ASP A 257 32.53 32.67 -0.65
CA ASP A 257 33.58 31.77 -1.08
C ASP A 257 34.82 32.52 -1.58
N LEU A 258 34.63 33.56 -2.42
CA LEU A 258 35.70 34.38 -2.92
C LEU A 258 36.48 35.08 -1.79
N MET A 259 35.76 35.66 -0.83
CA MET A 259 36.40 36.32 0.30
C MET A 259 37.17 35.31 1.18
N MET A 260 36.57 34.15 1.46
CA MET A 260 37.21 33.10 2.25
C MET A 260 38.44 32.53 1.54
N ILE A 261 38.39 32.20 0.25
CA ILE A 261 39.53 31.71 -0.51
C ILE A 261 40.64 32.75 -0.51
N SER A 262 40.33 34.01 -0.83
CA SER A 262 41.32 35.10 -0.84
C SER A 262 41.99 35.25 0.54
N GLY A 263 41.23 35.20 1.63
CA GLY A 263 41.79 35.28 2.99
C GLY A 263 42.62 34.07 3.38
N LEU A 264 42.21 32.85 3.05
CA LEU A 264 42.91 31.61 3.35
C LEU A 264 44.26 31.50 2.59
N LEU A 265 44.34 32.02 1.36
CA LEU A 265 45.59 32.14 0.61
C LEU A 265 46.64 32.97 1.35
N HIS A 266 46.24 34.03 2.06
CA HIS A 266 47.15 34.86 2.87
C HIS A 266 47.66 34.13 4.13
N PHE A 267 46.93 33.09 4.61
CA PHE A 267 47.37 32.23 5.69
C PHE A 267 48.12 30.97 5.21
N SER A 268 48.72 31.03 4.01
CA SER A 268 49.54 29.94 3.39
C SER A 268 48.80 28.65 3.09
N ILE A 269 47.47 28.74 2.81
CA ILE A 269 46.66 27.62 2.40
C ILE A 269 46.48 27.68 0.87
N ASN A 270 46.77 26.61 0.16
CA ASN A 270 46.63 26.55 -1.28
C ASN A 270 45.19 26.70 -1.73
N GLN A 271 44.94 27.18 -2.97
CA GLN A 271 43.61 27.37 -3.53
C GLN A 271 42.73 26.10 -3.53
N ASN A 272 43.33 24.94 -3.86
CA ASN A 272 42.65 23.65 -3.84
C ASN A 272 42.28 23.19 -2.42
N GLU A 273 43.12 23.48 -1.45
CA GLU A 273 42.92 23.19 -0.03
C GLU A 273 41.79 24.08 0.54
N ALA A 274 41.80 25.37 0.25
CA ALA A 274 40.78 26.32 0.60
C ALA A 274 39.41 25.93 -0.01
N ALA A 275 39.39 25.54 -1.27
CA ALA A 275 38.20 25.05 -1.92
C ALA A 275 37.65 23.77 -1.28
N SER A 276 38.55 22.84 -0.90
CA SER A 276 38.17 21.60 -0.19
C SER A 276 37.57 21.88 1.19
N TRP A 277 38.12 22.83 1.93
CA TRP A 277 37.59 23.27 3.23
C TRP A 277 36.21 23.86 3.11
N LEU A 278 36.01 24.78 2.16
CA LEU A 278 34.71 25.38 1.88
C LEU A 278 33.67 24.37 1.41
N LEU A 279 34.07 23.40 0.58
CA LEU A 279 33.20 22.34 0.11
C LEU A 279 32.67 21.48 1.27
N LEU A 280 33.54 21.05 2.20
CA LEU A 280 33.12 20.32 3.40
C LEU A 280 32.20 21.17 4.29
N PHE A 281 32.49 22.46 4.47
CA PHE A 281 31.61 23.36 5.21
C PHE A 281 30.23 23.43 4.58
N ARG A 282 30.13 23.57 3.25
CA ARG A 282 28.86 23.60 2.54
C ARG A 282 28.08 22.29 2.66
N ILE A 283 28.77 21.13 2.60
CA ILE A 283 28.10 19.82 2.71
C ILE A 283 27.52 19.67 4.12
N PHE A 284 28.31 19.86 5.16
CA PHE A 284 27.90 19.48 6.51
C PHE A 284 27.08 20.58 7.23
N TYR A 285 27.23 21.87 6.89
CA TYR A 285 26.50 22.96 7.51
C TYR A 285 25.23 23.37 6.73
N TYR A 286 25.28 23.32 5.37
CA TYR A 286 24.14 23.74 4.54
C TYR A 286 23.35 22.55 3.97
N ILE A 287 24.04 21.65 3.23
CA ILE A 287 23.37 20.62 2.41
C ILE A 287 22.69 19.56 3.29
N ILE A 288 23.41 18.97 4.23
CA ILE A 288 22.87 17.90 5.08
C ILE A 288 21.71 18.42 5.96
N PRO A 289 21.84 19.53 6.73
CA PRO A 289 20.73 20.09 7.48
C PRO A 289 19.54 20.48 6.61
N PHE A 290 19.77 20.99 5.39
CA PHE A 290 18.73 21.32 4.43
C PHE A 290 17.92 20.09 4.01
N PHE A 291 18.56 18.96 3.67
CA PHE A 291 17.82 17.74 3.33
C PHE A 291 17.00 17.20 4.50
N ILE A 292 17.53 17.27 5.73
CA ILE A 292 16.78 16.91 6.93
C ILE A 292 15.54 17.82 7.10
N GLY A 293 15.74 19.14 6.95
CA GLY A 293 14.64 20.10 7.01
C GLY A 293 13.62 19.95 5.90
N LEU A 294 14.05 19.60 4.69
CA LEU A 294 13.18 19.31 3.57
C LEU A 294 12.29 18.06 3.85
N ILE A 295 12.85 17.02 4.45
CA ILE A 295 12.08 15.84 4.86
C ILE A 295 10.99 16.22 5.88
N PHE A 296 11.32 17.02 6.89
CA PHE A 296 10.35 17.50 7.87
C PHE A 296 9.29 18.42 7.24
N PHE A 297 9.69 19.28 6.30
CA PHE A 297 8.79 20.15 5.54
C PHE A 297 7.79 19.34 4.73
N LEU A 298 8.26 18.38 3.94
CA LEU A 298 7.43 17.50 3.11
C LEU A 298 6.47 16.66 3.98
N LYS A 299 6.95 16.16 5.14
CA LYS A 299 6.12 15.44 6.12
C LYS A 299 5.00 16.34 6.68
N SER A 300 5.31 17.60 7.02
CA SER A 300 4.33 18.56 7.56
C SER A 300 3.30 18.98 6.51
N MET A 301 3.76 19.28 5.29
CA MET A 301 2.91 19.61 4.15
C MET A 301 2.03 18.43 3.73
N GLY A 302 2.62 17.23 3.66
CA GLY A 302 1.90 16.00 3.35
C GLY A 302 0.78 15.73 4.35
N LYS A 303 1.02 15.96 5.65
CA LYS A 303 -0.01 15.83 6.69
C LYS A 303 -1.15 16.83 6.47
N GLN A 304 -0.85 18.12 6.24
CA GLN A 304 -1.88 19.14 6.01
C GLN A 304 -2.74 18.84 4.77
N ILE A 305 -2.12 18.41 3.68
CA ILE A 305 -2.82 18.01 2.44
C ILE A 305 -3.67 16.76 2.71
N ASN A 306 -3.12 15.77 3.42
CA ASN A 306 -3.81 14.53 3.74
C ASN A 306 -5.06 14.78 4.60
N ASP A 307 -4.94 15.63 5.65
CA ASP A 307 -6.05 15.99 6.53
C ASP A 307 -7.13 16.77 5.75
N LYS A 308 -6.74 17.65 4.82
CA LYS A 308 -7.67 18.40 3.96
C LYS A 308 -8.48 17.50 3.02
N PHE A 309 -7.89 16.42 2.52
CA PHE A 309 -8.50 15.46 1.60
C PHE A 309 -8.87 14.12 2.27
N GLN A 310 -9.17 14.14 3.57
CA GLN A 310 -9.68 12.99 4.33
C GLN A 310 -8.83 11.71 4.18
N GLY A 311 -7.53 11.84 4.08
CA GLY A 311 -6.60 10.72 4.00
C GLY A 311 -6.40 10.13 2.59
N LEU A 312 -7.09 10.65 1.56
CA LEU A 312 -6.97 10.16 0.18
C LEU A 312 -5.53 10.22 -0.38
N PRO A 313 -4.78 11.32 -0.23
CA PRO A 313 -3.39 11.38 -0.71
C PRO A 313 -2.48 10.32 -0.09
N GLN A 314 -2.66 10.02 1.20
CA GLN A 314 -1.89 8.97 1.88
C GLN A 314 -2.20 7.59 1.32
N LYS A 315 -3.47 7.29 1.04
CA LYS A 315 -3.89 6.03 0.41
C LYS A 315 -3.30 5.89 -1.01
N MET A 316 -3.38 6.97 -1.80
CA MET A 316 -2.77 6.99 -3.15
C MET A 316 -1.24 6.84 -3.09
N ALA A 317 -0.57 7.54 -2.17
CA ALA A 317 0.87 7.42 -1.98
C ALA A 317 1.29 6.01 -1.55
N ALA A 318 0.47 5.31 -0.74
CA ALA A 318 0.73 3.93 -0.35
C ALA A 318 0.66 2.97 -1.56
N LEU A 319 -0.34 3.14 -2.44
CA LEU A 319 -0.47 2.34 -3.67
C LEU A 319 0.69 2.57 -4.65
N LEU A 320 1.00 3.85 -4.92
CA LEU A 320 2.14 4.23 -5.78
C LEU A 320 3.46 3.75 -5.17
N GLY A 321 3.63 3.91 -3.86
CA GLY A 321 4.80 3.48 -3.13
C GLY A 321 5.04 1.98 -3.26
N GLN A 322 4.00 1.15 -3.18
CA GLN A 322 4.11 -0.29 -3.37
C GLN A 322 4.60 -0.63 -4.79
N SER A 323 4.03 0.01 -5.82
CA SER A 323 4.45 -0.18 -7.22
C SER A 323 5.89 0.27 -7.45
N ILE A 324 6.28 1.42 -6.90
CA ILE A 324 7.65 1.95 -6.98
C ILE A 324 8.64 1.02 -6.27
N SER A 325 8.33 0.58 -5.04
CA SER A 325 9.22 -0.34 -4.31
C SER A 325 9.40 -1.67 -5.02
N HIS A 326 8.31 -2.22 -5.57
CA HIS A 326 8.38 -3.44 -6.38
C HIS A 326 9.27 -3.25 -7.62
N PHE A 327 9.07 -2.15 -8.37
CA PHE A 327 9.89 -1.82 -9.52
C PHE A 327 11.36 -1.65 -9.15
N MET A 328 11.65 -0.84 -8.12
CA MET A 328 13.03 -0.59 -7.67
C MET A 328 13.73 -1.87 -7.20
N THR A 329 13.02 -2.71 -6.46
CA THR A 329 13.57 -3.99 -5.98
C THR A 329 13.95 -4.90 -7.15
N ASN A 330 13.06 -5.06 -8.13
CA ASN A 330 13.32 -5.87 -9.32
C ASN A 330 14.40 -5.25 -10.22
N PHE A 331 14.40 -3.92 -10.37
CA PHE A 331 15.43 -3.22 -11.14
C PHE A 331 16.82 -3.44 -10.53
N PHE A 332 16.94 -3.34 -9.21
CA PHE A 332 18.23 -3.59 -8.53
C PHE A 332 18.64 -5.05 -8.63
N GLY A 333 17.69 -5.98 -8.52
CA GLY A 333 17.94 -7.41 -8.76
C GLY A 333 18.44 -7.68 -10.18
N PHE A 334 17.76 -7.12 -11.19
CA PHE A 334 18.22 -7.18 -12.57
C PHE A 334 19.61 -6.58 -12.76
N PHE A 335 19.85 -5.41 -12.18
CA PHE A 335 21.13 -4.72 -12.24
C PHE A 335 22.28 -5.59 -11.69
N LEU A 336 22.10 -6.21 -10.51
CA LEU A 336 23.09 -7.11 -9.91
C LEU A 336 23.32 -8.37 -10.77
N MET A 337 22.26 -8.93 -11.35
CA MET A 337 22.39 -10.06 -12.27
C MET A 337 23.14 -9.66 -13.55
N ALA A 338 22.80 -8.51 -14.10
CA ALA A 338 23.43 -7.99 -15.32
C ALA A 338 24.91 -7.65 -15.09
N THR A 339 25.26 -7.00 -13.98
CA THR A 339 26.68 -6.73 -13.65
C THR A 339 27.49 -8.00 -13.39
N SER A 340 26.84 -9.05 -12.89
CA SER A 340 27.47 -10.37 -12.70
C SER A 340 27.84 -11.04 -14.03
N ILE A 341 27.02 -10.87 -15.09
CA ILE A 341 27.18 -11.54 -16.38
C ILE A 341 27.88 -10.64 -17.41
N LEU A 342 27.62 -9.32 -17.36
CA LEU A 342 28.08 -8.32 -18.34
C LEU A 342 28.88 -7.17 -17.67
N PRO A 343 29.94 -7.46 -16.90
CA PRO A 343 30.60 -6.42 -16.13
C PRO A 343 31.23 -5.32 -17.01
N SER A 344 31.83 -5.67 -18.15
CA SER A 344 32.50 -4.71 -19.06
C SER A 344 31.53 -3.77 -19.75
N GLU A 345 30.38 -4.29 -20.21
CA GLU A 345 29.34 -3.54 -20.89
C GLU A 345 28.63 -2.56 -19.95
N ILE A 346 28.32 -3.00 -18.73
CA ILE A 346 27.68 -2.17 -17.70
C ILE A 346 28.63 -1.07 -17.23
N HIS A 347 29.92 -1.39 -17.04
CA HIS A 347 30.92 -0.40 -16.62
C HIS A 347 31.11 0.71 -17.65
N SER A 348 30.92 0.42 -18.95
CA SER A 348 30.99 1.40 -20.02
C SER A 348 29.85 2.43 -20.03
N LEU A 349 28.72 2.14 -19.37
CA LEU A 349 27.56 3.03 -19.32
C LEU A 349 27.71 4.10 -18.24
N PRO A 350 27.58 5.43 -18.56
CA PRO A 350 27.97 6.52 -17.66
C PRO A 350 27.23 6.54 -16.31
N LEU A 351 25.99 6.09 -16.28
CA LEU A 351 25.17 6.12 -15.06
C LEU A 351 25.22 4.76 -14.32
N LEU A 352 25.10 3.66 -15.05
CA LEU A 352 25.10 2.31 -14.49
C LEU A 352 26.52 1.89 -14.06
N GLY A 353 27.55 2.27 -14.78
CA GLY A 353 28.94 2.03 -14.38
C GLY A 353 29.35 2.70 -13.07
N ARG A 354 28.70 3.84 -12.69
CA ARG A 354 28.88 4.44 -11.37
C ARG A 354 28.20 3.67 -10.23
N MET A 355 27.19 2.89 -10.55
CA MET A 355 26.49 2.02 -9.60
C MET A 355 27.15 0.65 -9.49
N ASP A 356 28.01 0.27 -10.46
CA ASP A 356 28.60 -1.06 -10.52
C ASP A 356 29.45 -1.37 -9.29
N PRO A 357 29.07 -2.36 -8.46
CA PRO A 357 29.83 -2.79 -7.30
C PRO A 357 30.98 -3.74 -7.63
N ILE A 358 30.99 -4.29 -8.87
CA ILE A 358 31.88 -5.37 -9.25
C ILE A 358 32.91 -4.84 -10.24
N LYS A 359 34.16 -4.78 -9.82
CA LYS A 359 35.28 -4.38 -10.66
C LYS A 359 35.85 -5.56 -11.50
N GLY A 360 35.00 -6.40 -12.04
CA GLY A 360 35.39 -7.49 -12.95
C GLY A 360 36.10 -8.68 -12.32
N GLN A 361 36.03 -8.86 -10.99
CA GLN A 361 36.67 -10.01 -10.32
C GLN A 361 35.71 -11.22 -10.27
N LEU A 362 36.18 -12.36 -10.74
CA LEU A 362 35.41 -13.62 -10.82
C LEU A 362 34.85 -14.07 -9.45
N LEU A 363 35.56 -13.78 -8.37
CA LEU A 363 35.14 -14.15 -7.00
C LEU A 363 33.83 -13.49 -6.58
N TYR A 364 33.44 -12.39 -7.18
CA TYR A 364 32.24 -11.61 -6.83
C TYR A 364 31.03 -11.88 -7.75
N GLN A 365 31.22 -12.58 -8.87
CA GLN A 365 30.15 -12.77 -9.85
C GLN A 365 28.98 -13.61 -9.29
N TYR A 366 29.27 -14.80 -8.72
CA TYR A 366 28.22 -15.69 -8.20
C TYR A 366 27.43 -15.11 -7.01
N PRO A 367 28.09 -14.59 -5.97
CA PRO A 367 27.36 -13.94 -4.88
C PRO A 367 26.50 -12.77 -5.35
N CYS A 368 26.98 -11.98 -6.31
CA CYS A 368 26.22 -10.87 -6.87
C CYS A 368 24.95 -11.35 -7.61
N PHE A 369 25.08 -12.44 -8.38
CA PHE A 369 23.92 -13.06 -9.04
C PHE A 369 22.94 -13.65 -8.03
N LEU A 370 23.42 -14.26 -6.94
CA LEU A 370 22.59 -14.74 -5.85
C LEU A 370 21.82 -13.61 -5.19
N PHE A 371 22.51 -12.50 -4.83
CA PHE A 371 21.82 -11.32 -4.30
C PHE A 371 20.79 -10.78 -5.27
N GLY A 372 21.08 -10.68 -6.56
CA GLY A 372 20.14 -10.28 -7.60
C GLY A 372 18.90 -11.17 -7.64
N SER A 373 19.06 -12.50 -7.58
CA SER A 373 17.95 -13.45 -7.51
C SER A 373 17.11 -13.29 -6.23
N LEU A 374 17.75 -13.02 -5.08
CA LEU A 374 17.06 -12.76 -3.82
C LEU A 374 16.29 -11.44 -3.85
N PHE A 375 16.77 -10.40 -4.56
CA PHE A 375 16.00 -9.17 -4.77
C PHE A 375 14.78 -9.40 -5.65
N PHE A 376 14.84 -10.26 -6.67
CA PHE A 376 13.65 -10.66 -7.42
C PHE A 376 12.62 -11.38 -6.52
N LEU A 377 13.09 -12.28 -5.65
CA LEU A 377 12.24 -12.93 -4.66
C LEU A 377 11.61 -11.91 -3.73
N LEU A 378 12.39 -10.95 -3.21
CA LEU A 378 11.87 -9.87 -2.38
C LEU A 378 10.82 -9.03 -3.14
N GLY A 379 11.06 -8.70 -4.40
CA GLY A 379 10.09 -8.00 -5.26
C GLY A 379 8.76 -8.76 -5.35
N ARG A 380 8.82 -10.09 -5.51
CA ARG A 380 7.63 -10.95 -5.50
C ARG A 380 6.89 -10.91 -4.15
N MET A 381 7.64 -10.94 -3.03
CA MET A 381 7.07 -10.86 -1.68
C MET A 381 6.40 -9.49 -1.42
N ILE A 382 7.00 -8.39 -1.90
CA ILE A 382 6.42 -7.04 -1.81
C ILE A 382 5.11 -6.96 -2.60
N ARG A 383 5.09 -7.47 -3.83
CA ARG A 383 3.88 -7.51 -4.66
C ARG A 383 2.74 -8.28 -3.98
N ARG A 384 3.07 -9.34 -3.25
CA ARG A 384 2.11 -10.15 -2.47
C ARG A 384 1.77 -9.57 -1.10
N LYS A 385 2.32 -8.41 -0.74
CA LYS A 385 2.14 -7.76 0.58
C LYS A 385 2.56 -8.65 1.76
N ALA A 386 3.55 -9.53 1.57
CA ALA A 386 4.00 -10.48 2.58
C ALA A 386 4.60 -9.80 3.81
N ALA A 387 4.16 -10.15 5.01
CA ALA A 387 4.70 -9.61 6.26
C ALA A 387 6.19 -9.98 6.45
N PHE A 388 6.59 -11.17 6.03
CA PHE A 388 7.98 -11.63 6.07
C PHE A 388 8.91 -10.80 5.18
N ALA A 389 8.40 -10.06 4.18
CA ALA A 389 9.21 -9.14 3.38
C ALA A 389 9.90 -8.05 4.24
N LYS A 390 9.33 -7.68 5.40
CA LYS A 390 9.92 -6.67 6.31
C LYS A 390 11.29 -7.10 6.85
N PRO A 391 11.42 -8.18 7.65
CA PRO A 391 12.73 -8.62 8.14
C PRO A 391 13.64 -9.09 7.00
N PHE A 392 13.09 -9.74 5.96
CA PHE A 392 13.88 -10.21 4.84
C PHE A 392 14.52 -9.05 4.05
N SER A 393 13.78 -7.96 3.80
CA SER A 393 14.33 -6.78 3.12
C SER A 393 15.45 -6.12 3.93
N LEU A 394 15.30 -6.01 5.25
CA LEU A 394 16.32 -5.42 6.12
C LEU A 394 17.61 -6.25 6.07
N ILE A 395 17.50 -7.56 6.28
CA ILE A 395 18.65 -8.47 6.28
C ILE A 395 19.33 -8.47 4.90
N LEU A 396 18.55 -8.62 3.82
CA LEU A 396 19.08 -8.66 2.45
C LEU A 396 19.78 -7.36 2.08
N CYS A 397 19.16 -6.20 2.34
CA CYS A 397 19.77 -4.91 2.04
C CYS A 397 21.04 -4.66 2.87
N LEU A 398 21.08 -5.03 4.15
CA LEU A 398 22.28 -4.88 5.00
C LEU A 398 23.41 -5.79 4.52
N LEU A 399 23.12 -7.06 4.22
CA LEU A 399 24.11 -7.99 3.67
C LEU A 399 24.65 -7.51 2.32
N THR A 400 23.75 -7.05 1.45
CA THR A 400 24.15 -6.51 0.14
C THR A 400 24.95 -5.22 0.31
N LEU A 401 24.56 -4.33 1.23
CA LEU A 401 25.29 -3.11 1.52
C LEU A 401 26.71 -3.41 2.03
N PHE A 402 26.85 -4.38 2.90
CA PHE A 402 28.17 -4.85 3.35
C PHE A 402 28.98 -5.42 2.19
N TYR A 403 28.37 -6.31 1.40
CA TYR A 403 29.03 -6.99 0.29
C TYR A 403 29.54 -6.02 -0.80
N ILE A 404 28.69 -5.06 -1.25
CA ILE A 404 29.10 -4.11 -2.32
C ILE A 404 30.18 -3.11 -1.89
N ASN A 405 30.42 -2.96 -0.58
CA ASN A 405 31.41 -2.03 -0.04
C ASN A 405 32.68 -2.72 0.47
N LEU A 406 32.84 -4.03 0.26
CA LEU A 406 34.04 -4.77 0.70
C LEU A 406 35.34 -4.24 0.04
N ASP A 407 35.31 -3.90 -1.25
CA ASP A 407 36.45 -3.44 -2.04
C ASP A 407 36.55 -1.91 -2.16
N GLY A 408 35.65 -1.18 -1.50
CA GLY A 408 35.59 0.27 -1.56
C GLY A 408 34.18 0.79 -1.58
N ILE A 409 33.97 2.04 -1.17
CA ILE A 409 32.63 2.61 -0.98
C ILE A 409 31.99 2.86 -2.35
N SER A 410 30.93 2.10 -2.66
CA SER A 410 30.01 2.34 -3.77
C SER A 410 28.88 3.27 -3.32
N LEU A 411 29.09 4.58 -3.41
CA LEU A 411 28.19 5.59 -2.87
C LEU A 411 26.78 5.50 -3.47
N PHE A 412 26.67 5.36 -4.81
CA PHE A 412 25.36 5.34 -5.51
C PHE A 412 24.53 4.11 -5.17
N SER A 413 25.12 2.91 -5.17
CA SER A 413 24.44 1.67 -4.81
C SER A 413 24.06 1.66 -3.33
N SER A 414 24.91 2.22 -2.46
CA SER A 414 24.59 2.36 -1.04
C SER A 414 23.42 3.31 -0.79
N LEU A 415 23.39 4.47 -1.46
CA LEU A 415 22.27 5.41 -1.37
C LEU A 415 20.97 4.79 -1.94
N TYR A 416 21.06 4.04 -3.01
CA TYR A 416 19.93 3.33 -3.60
C TYR A 416 19.32 2.32 -2.61
N LEU A 417 20.15 1.50 -1.97
CA LEU A 417 19.70 0.51 -0.98
C LEU A 417 19.09 1.18 0.27
N LEU A 418 19.71 2.26 0.76
CA LEU A 418 19.17 3.03 1.88
C LEU A 418 17.83 3.68 1.54
N PHE A 419 17.69 4.21 0.32
CA PHE A 419 16.42 4.76 -0.16
C PHE A 419 15.34 3.67 -0.31
N LEU A 420 15.71 2.49 -0.84
CA LEU A 420 14.82 1.34 -0.92
C LEU A 420 14.35 0.90 0.49
N LEU A 421 15.27 0.80 1.46
CA LEU A 421 14.92 0.50 2.85
C LEU A 421 13.97 1.52 3.45
N LEU A 422 14.20 2.80 3.20
CA LEU A 422 13.31 3.88 3.66
C LEU A 422 11.90 3.72 3.07
N LEU A 423 11.78 3.45 1.76
CA LEU A 423 10.49 3.22 1.11
C LEU A 423 9.76 2.01 1.72
N LEU A 424 10.46 0.90 1.94
CA LEU A 424 9.88 -0.31 2.53
C LEU A 424 9.48 -0.09 4.00
N TYR A 425 10.25 0.70 4.76
CA TYR A 425 9.89 1.09 6.11
C TYR A 425 8.62 1.95 6.16
N LEU A 426 8.47 2.90 5.22
CA LEU A 426 7.27 3.72 5.12
C LEU A 426 6.03 2.88 4.79
N GLN A 427 6.22 1.79 4.04
CA GLN A 427 5.15 0.86 3.62
C GLN A 427 4.93 -0.31 4.59
N ARG A 428 5.56 -0.32 5.76
CA ARG A 428 5.47 -1.45 6.72
C ARG A 428 4.03 -1.87 7.10
N LYS A 429 3.07 -0.95 7.00
CA LYS A 429 1.64 -1.23 7.28
C LYS A 429 0.94 -1.95 6.14
N THR A 430 1.37 -1.77 4.90
CA THR A 430 0.79 -2.43 3.73
C THR A 430 1.26 -3.87 3.56
N LEU A 431 2.40 -4.24 4.17
CA LEU A 431 2.93 -5.60 4.17
C LEU A 431 2.33 -6.37 5.36
N CYS A 432 1.07 -6.79 5.25
CA CYS A 432 0.27 -7.33 6.36
C CYS A 432 0.04 -8.85 6.30
N ARG A 433 0.19 -9.49 5.13
CA ARG A 433 -0.14 -10.90 4.94
C ARG A 433 0.83 -11.81 5.68
N THR A 434 0.32 -12.52 6.69
CA THR A 434 1.11 -13.42 7.56
C THR A 434 1.07 -14.87 7.09
N HIS A 435 0.04 -15.25 6.35
CA HIS A 435 -0.17 -16.61 5.85
C HIS A 435 -0.24 -16.61 4.34
N PHE A 436 0.32 -17.64 3.70
CA PHE A 436 0.29 -17.81 2.26
C PHE A 436 -0.43 -19.08 1.90
N PHE A 437 -1.63 -18.94 1.34
CA PHE A 437 -2.28 -20.01 0.63
C PHE A 437 -1.82 -20.00 -0.83
N TYR A 438 -1.30 -21.13 -1.31
CA TYR A 438 -0.81 -21.26 -2.67
C TYR A 438 -1.94 -21.70 -3.61
N SER A 439 -2.59 -20.76 -4.26
CA SER A 439 -3.62 -21.02 -5.26
C SER A 439 -3.02 -21.60 -6.56
N PRO A 440 -3.80 -22.32 -7.40
CA PRO A 440 -3.36 -22.73 -8.73
C PRO A 440 -2.92 -21.55 -9.61
N GLU A 441 -3.60 -20.42 -9.48
CA GLU A 441 -3.24 -19.16 -10.15
C GLU A 441 -1.88 -18.64 -9.72
N ASP A 442 -1.58 -18.71 -8.40
CA ASP A 442 -0.28 -18.34 -7.87
C ASP A 442 0.84 -19.22 -8.38
N ARG A 443 0.59 -20.51 -8.49
CA ARG A 443 1.55 -21.48 -9.08
C ARG A 443 1.85 -21.16 -10.54
N LEU A 444 0.82 -20.83 -11.33
CA LEU A 444 1.00 -20.45 -12.74
C LEU A 444 1.79 -19.15 -12.88
N LYS A 445 1.48 -18.12 -12.05
CA LYS A 445 2.22 -16.86 -12.03
C LYS A 445 3.68 -17.06 -11.60
N ASP A 446 3.95 -17.90 -10.62
CA ASP A 446 5.30 -18.19 -10.15
C ASP A 446 6.07 -19.03 -11.16
N PHE A 447 5.43 -19.99 -11.84
CA PHE A 447 6.02 -20.70 -12.97
C PHE A 447 6.42 -19.74 -14.10
N GLY A 448 5.53 -18.79 -14.48
CA GLY A 448 5.85 -17.73 -15.44
C GLY A 448 7.03 -16.87 -15.00
N TYR A 449 7.15 -16.61 -13.70
CA TYR A 449 8.27 -15.85 -13.12
C TYR A 449 9.60 -16.61 -13.22
N ILE A 450 9.60 -17.91 -12.96
CA ILE A 450 10.78 -18.78 -13.12
C ILE A 450 11.20 -18.84 -14.58
N VAL A 451 10.26 -19.12 -15.48
CA VAL A 451 10.52 -19.15 -16.91
C VAL A 451 11.05 -17.81 -17.41
N GLY A 452 10.44 -16.70 -16.96
CA GLY A 452 10.90 -15.34 -17.29
C GLY A 452 12.32 -15.06 -16.79
N SER A 453 12.66 -15.44 -15.54
CA SER A 453 14.02 -15.27 -15.00
C SER A 453 15.04 -16.17 -15.72
N PHE A 454 14.64 -17.37 -16.10
CA PHE A 454 15.43 -18.28 -16.90
C PHE A 454 15.73 -17.69 -18.29
N LEU A 455 14.71 -17.24 -19.01
CA LEU A 455 14.88 -16.60 -20.33
C LEU A 455 15.71 -15.32 -20.23
N LEU A 456 15.55 -14.53 -19.18
CA LEU A 456 16.37 -13.36 -18.92
C LEU A 456 17.84 -13.72 -18.72
N THR A 457 18.12 -14.77 -17.93
CA THR A 457 19.49 -15.26 -17.72
C THR A 457 20.11 -15.74 -19.02
N LEU A 458 19.37 -16.50 -19.82
CA LEU A 458 19.80 -16.93 -21.16
C LEU A 458 20.07 -15.73 -22.08
N PHE A 459 19.22 -14.72 -22.07
CA PHE A 459 19.41 -13.49 -22.85
C PHE A 459 20.65 -12.71 -22.42
N LEU A 460 20.89 -12.58 -21.10
CA LEU A 460 22.11 -11.93 -20.59
C LEU A 460 23.37 -12.72 -20.96
N LEU A 461 23.35 -14.06 -20.87
CA LEU A 461 24.44 -14.94 -21.31
C LEU A 461 24.65 -14.82 -22.82
N TYR A 462 23.61 -14.70 -23.62
CA TYR A 462 23.71 -14.45 -25.08
C TYR A 462 24.39 -13.12 -25.38
N LEU A 463 24.05 -12.06 -24.63
CA LEU A 463 24.66 -10.73 -24.81
C LEU A 463 26.15 -10.71 -24.37
N SER A 464 26.52 -11.49 -23.32
CA SER A 464 27.92 -11.59 -22.86
C SER A 464 28.83 -12.29 -23.87
N GLY A 465 28.22 -13.05 -24.75
CA GLY A 465 28.93 -13.81 -25.75
C GLY A 465 29.42 -12.97 -26.92
N GLY A 466 30.51 -12.19 -26.75
CA GLY A 466 31.37 -11.88 -27.87
C GLY A 466 31.68 -13.14 -28.72
N ALA A 467 32.60 -13.19 -29.63
CA ALA A 467 32.80 -14.35 -30.52
C ALA A 467 32.86 -15.73 -29.83
N GLY A 468 33.31 -15.84 -28.54
CA GLY A 468 33.35 -17.07 -27.77
C GLY A 468 32.04 -17.50 -27.06
N GLY A 469 31.15 -16.55 -26.67
CA GLY A 469 29.94 -16.89 -25.93
C GLY A 469 28.75 -17.26 -26.83
N LYS A 470 28.76 -16.82 -28.11
CA LYS A 470 27.79 -17.28 -29.09
C LYS A 470 27.92 -18.77 -29.35
N GLU A 471 29.15 -19.30 -29.30
CA GLU A 471 29.43 -20.72 -29.40
C GLU A 471 28.92 -21.51 -28.18
N SER A 472 29.06 -20.95 -26.97
CA SER A 472 28.63 -21.59 -25.73
C SER A 472 27.11 -21.65 -25.60
N LEU A 473 26.39 -20.65 -26.05
CA LEU A 473 24.91 -20.61 -26.00
C LEU A 473 24.30 -21.40 -27.18
N GLY A 474 24.89 -21.34 -28.36
CA GLY A 474 24.54 -22.15 -29.49
C GLY A 474 24.69 -23.65 -29.17
N PHE A 475 25.71 -23.99 -28.40
CA PHE A 475 25.93 -25.35 -27.90
C PHE A 475 24.88 -25.78 -26.86
N LEU A 476 24.47 -24.89 -25.94
CA LEU A 476 23.46 -25.17 -24.91
C LEU A 476 22.02 -25.31 -25.47
N LEU A 477 21.68 -24.53 -26.51
CA LEU A 477 20.31 -24.44 -27.03
C LEU A 477 20.07 -25.10 -28.36
N PHE A 478 21.06 -25.14 -29.26
CA PHE A 478 20.88 -25.60 -30.62
C PHE A 478 22.10 -26.38 -31.08
N HIS A 479 21.98 -27.62 -31.17
CA HIS A 479 22.91 -28.64 -31.66
C HIS A 479 23.61 -28.35 -33.03
N GLU A 480 23.69 -27.10 -33.49
CA GLU A 480 24.03 -26.74 -34.87
C GLU A 480 25.51 -26.88 -35.25
N ASN A 481 26.43 -27.03 -34.29
CA ASN A 481 27.85 -27.15 -34.63
C ASN A 481 28.54 -28.37 -34.01
N PHE A 482 27.91 -29.54 -34.03
CA PHE A 482 28.56 -30.80 -33.70
C PHE A 482 29.53 -31.33 -34.79
N THR A 483 29.87 -30.54 -35.77
CA THR A 483 31.01 -30.81 -36.67
C THR A 483 32.30 -30.21 -36.10
N VAL A 484 32.54 -30.41 -34.82
CA VAL A 484 33.91 -30.27 -34.30
C VAL A 484 34.70 -31.47 -34.87
N SER A 485 35.60 -31.19 -35.78
CA SER A 485 36.46 -32.23 -36.35
C SER A 485 37.12 -32.99 -35.19
N ALA A 486 37.20 -34.30 -35.29
CA ALA A 486 37.82 -35.20 -34.30
C ALA A 486 39.26 -34.76 -33.87
N GLN A 487 39.90 -33.88 -34.63
CA GLN A 487 41.20 -33.27 -34.33
C GLN A 487 41.18 -32.19 -33.26
N SER A 488 40.06 -31.49 -33.05
CA SER A 488 39.93 -30.43 -31.99
C SER A 488 39.66 -31.01 -30.61
N MET A 489 39.12 -32.22 -30.50
CA MET A 489 38.88 -32.93 -29.23
C MET A 489 40.17 -33.41 -28.53
N GLN A 490 41.29 -33.42 -29.19
CA GLN A 490 42.57 -33.88 -28.61
C GLN A 490 43.33 -32.81 -27.80
N ARG A 491 42.82 -31.59 -27.70
CA ARG A 491 43.44 -30.55 -26.84
C ARG A 491 42.80 -30.53 -25.44
N PRO A 492 43.54 -30.91 -24.39
CA PRO A 492 42.99 -30.97 -23.03
C PRO A 492 42.41 -29.62 -22.51
N HIS A 493 42.88 -28.50 -23.08
CA HIS A 493 42.37 -27.15 -22.75
C HIS A 493 40.96 -26.85 -23.25
N TYR A 494 40.49 -27.50 -24.33
CA TYR A 494 39.17 -27.25 -24.91
C TYR A 494 38.06 -27.90 -24.07
N PHE A 495 38.29 -29.08 -23.54
CA PHE A 495 37.33 -29.76 -22.70
C PHE A 495 37.21 -29.12 -21.31
N ALA A 496 38.33 -28.64 -20.76
CA ALA A 496 38.32 -27.93 -19.47
C ALA A 496 37.56 -26.60 -19.57
N SER A 497 37.78 -25.80 -20.61
CA SER A 497 37.02 -24.53 -20.82
C SER A 497 35.56 -24.75 -21.14
N PHE A 498 35.21 -25.82 -21.85
CA PHE A 498 33.80 -26.21 -22.07
C PHE A 498 33.12 -26.60 -20.78
N LEU A 499 33.75 -27.48 -19.99
CA LEU A 499 33.20 -27.91 -18.70
C LEU A 499 33.02 -26.72 -17.73
N GLU A 500 33.96 -25.82 -17.70
CA GLU A 500 33.93 -24.60 -16.89
C GLU A 500 32.74 -23.70 -17.28
N ASN A 501 32.60 -23.40 -18.58
CA ASN A 501 31.47 -22.61 -19.09
C ASN A 501 30.11 -23.29 -18.85
N PHE A 502 30.03 -24.61 -18.98
CA PHE A 502 28.84 -25.38 -18.69
C PHE A 502 28.46 -25.32 -17.20
N VAL A 503 29.46 -25.48 -16.30
CA VAL A 503 29.24 -25.37 -14.84
C VAL A 503 28.78 -23.97 -14.47
N HIS A 504 29.36 -22.93 -15.04
CA HIS A 504 28.95 -21.55 -14.82
C HIS A 504 27.51 -21.29 -15.26
N ALA A 505 27.15 -21.65 -16.48
CA ALA A 505 25.79 -21.52 -17.00
C ALA A 505 24.77 -22.29 -16.15
N PHE A 506 25.12 -23.53 -15.76
CA PHE A 506 24.29 -24.36 -14.89
C PHE A 506 24.08 -23.73 -13.51
N LEU A 507 25.11 -23.19 -12.88
CA LEU A 507 25.01 -22.50 -11.60
C LEU A 507 24.12 -21.25 -11.69
N TYR A 508 24.25 -20.43 -12.75
CA TYR A 508 23.37 -19.28 -12.95
C TYR A 508 21.91 -19.65 -13.15
N LEU A 509 21.66 -20.77 -13.84
CA LEU A 509 20.29 -21.26 -14.03
C LEU A 509 19.70 -21.90 -12.77
N LEU A 510 20.54 -22.56 -11.96
CA LEU A 510 20.13 -23.25 -10.73
C LEU A 510 19.75 -22.26 -9.60
N LEU A 511 20.47 -21.13 -9.46
CA LEU A 511 20.25 -20.17 -8.37
C LEU A 511 18.82 -19.60 -8.29
N PRO A 512 18.19 -19.10 -9.37
CA PRO A 512 16.81 -18.65 -9.33
C PRO A 512 15.84 -19.76 -8.94
N PHE A 513 16.09 -20.98 -9.39
CA PHE A 513 15.28 -22.15 -9.05
C PHE A 513 15.39 -22.52 -7.56
N LEU A 514 16.59 -22.50 -6.97
CA LEU A 514 16.80 -22.75 -5.55
C LEU A 514 16.14 -21.65 -4.69
N CYS A 515 16.25 -20.38 -5.08
CA CYS A 515 15.57 -19.28 -4.39
C CYS A 515 14.04 -19.46 -4.40
N TYR A 516 13.49 -19.89 -5.52
CA TYR A 516 12.07 -20.20 -5.64
C TYR A 516 11.67 -21.41 -4.78
N ALA A 517 12.41 -22.52 -4.85
CA ALA A 517 12.12 -23.72 -4.05
C ALA A 517 12.16 -23.40 -2.54
N ALA A 518 13.14 -22.60 -2.10
CA ALA A 518 13.22 -22.12 -0.72
C ALA A 518 11.99 -21.26 -0.35
N ALA A 519 11.54 -20.37 -1.24
CA ALA A 519 10.36 -19.53 -1.02
C ALA A 519 9.08 -20.37 -0.88
N VAL A 520 8.90 -21.37 -1.72
CA VAL A 520 7.76 -22.31 -1.67
C VAL A 520 7.79 -23.13 -0.38
N PHE A 521 8.97 -23.62 0.02
CA PHE A 521 9.14 -24.38 1.25
C PHE A 521 8.83 -23.51 2.49
N LEU A 522 9.33 -22.27 2.55
CA LEU A 522 9.08 -21.34 3.63
C LEU A 522 7.62 -20.86 3.70
N ALA A 523 6.93 -20.82 2.57
CA ALA A 523 5.52 -20.47 2.50
C ALA A 523 4.58 -21.51 3.13
N GLY A 524 5.06 -22.68 3.50
CA GLY A 524 4.50 -23.83 4.21
C GLY A 524 2.99 -23.89 4.45
N LYS A 525 2.42 -25.08 4.40
CA LYS A 525 1.01 -25.36 4.71
C LYS A 525 0.72 -25.03 6.19
N ARG A 526 0.18 -23.86 6.48
CA ARG A 526 -0.36 -23.55 7.81
C ARG A 526 -1.88 -23.66 7.78
N HIS A 527 -2.46 -24.24 8.84
CA HIS A 527 -3.91 -24.31 9.02
C HIS A 527 -4.48 -22.88 9.08
N LEU A 528 -5.41 -22.59 8.18
CA LEU A 528 -6.14 -21.33 8.15
C LEU A 528 -7.22 -21.35 9.23
N SER A 529 -7.14 -20.47 10.22
CA SER A 529 -8.22 -20.17 11.15
C SER A 529 -9.03 -18.97 10.65
N PHE A 530 -9.74 -19.13 9.53
CA PHE A 530 -10.61 -18.09 8.99
C PHE A 530 -12.03 -18.61 8.93
N GLY A 531 -12.90 -18.00 9.74
CA GLY A 531 -14.27 -18.47 9.95
C GLY A 531 -14.34 -19.68 10.90
N GLU A 532 -15.54 -20.00 11.29
CA GLU A 532 -15.89 -21.07 12.21
C GLU A 532 -16.81 -22.07 11.54
N PRO A 533 -16.73 -23.38 11.84
CA PRO A 533 -17.74 -24.34 11.44
C PRO A 533 -19.11 -23.95 12.00
N PHE A 534 -20.17 -24.31 11.26
CA PHE A 534 -21.53 -24.06 11.72
C PHE A 534 -21.79 -24.70 13.09
N GLN A 535 -22.32 -23.93 14.03
CA GLN A 535 -22.79 -24.33 15.36
C GLN A 535 -24.22 -23.86 15.54
N LYS A 536 -25.16 -24.81 15.64
CA LYS A 536 -26.58 -24.52 15.62
C LYS A 536 -26.99 -23.57 16.76
N GLU A 537 -26.56 -23.85 17.99
CA GLU A 537 -26.94 -23.09 19.18
C GLU A 537 -26.52 -21.61 19.04
N ARG A 538 -25.27 -21.37 18.63
CA ARG A 538 -24.77 -20.00 18.43
C ARG A 538 -25.48 -19.29 17.28
N PHE A 539 -25.79 -20.00 16.21
CA PHE A 539 -26.46 -19.41 15.06
C PHE A 539 -27.93 -19.07 15.37
N ASP A 540 -28.63 -19.96 16.15
CA ASP A 540 -29.98 -19.70 16.64
C ASP A 540 -30.00 -18.46 17.56
N ASP A 541 -29.08 -18.38 18.53
CA ASP A 541 -28.93 -17.20 19.41
C ASP A 541 -28.68 -15.90 18.61
N PHE A 542 -27.82 -15.96 17.58
CA PHE A 542 -27.55 -14.85 16.70
C PHE A 542 -28.82 -14.40 15.95
N LEU A 543 -29.59 -15.32 15.37
CA LEU A 543 -30.80 -15.02 14.61
C LEU A 543 -31.93 -14.46 15.47
N GLN A 544 -32.02 -14.83 16.76
CA GLN A 544 -33.04 -14.29 17.68
C GLN A 544 -32.96 -12.77 17.85
N GLY A 545 -31.78 -12.16 17.54
CA GLY A 545 -31.58 -10.71 17.57
C GLY A 545 -32.26 -9.95 16.41
N PHE A 546 -32.86 -10.65 15.42
CA PHE A 546 -33.38 -10.02 14.19
C PHE A 546 -34.84 -10.39 13.93
N THR A 547 -35.64 -9.40 13.60
CA THR A 547 -37.09 -9.57 13.34
C THR A 547 -37.34 -10.22 11.97
N ASN A 548 -36.50 -9.96 10.98
CA ASN A 548 -36.66 -10.46 9.60
C ASN A 548 -35.28 -10.86 9.03
N PRO A 549 -34.76 -12.03 9.41
CA PRO A 549 -33.53 -12.53 8.81
C PRO A 549 -33.72 -12.83 7.33
N ASN A 550 -32.66 -12.61 6.52
CA ASN A 550 -32.66 -12.98 5.10
C ASN A 550 -32.96 -14.49 4.96
N PRO A 551 -33.92 -14.91 4.11
CA PRO A 551 -34.23 -16.34 3.88
C PRO A 551 -33.00 -17.18 3.54
N ASP A 552 -32.00 -16.64 2.81
CA ASP A 552 -30.75 -17.33 2.44
C ASP A 552 -29.93 -17.74 3.68
N ALA A 553 -30.15 -17.15 4.87
CA ALA A 553 -29.53 -17.55 6.12
C ALA A 553 -29.86 -19.01 6.49
N SER A 554 -31.01 -19.51 6.03
CA SER A 554 -31.41 -20.92 6.22
C SER A 554 -30.41 -21.92 5.66
N LEU A 555 -29.71 -21.56 4.59
CA LEU A 555 -28.69 -22.41 3.96
C LEU A 555 -27.47 -22.70 4.88
N ALA A 556 -27.27 -21.91 5.93
CA ALA A 556 -26.23 -22.17 6.92
C ALA A 556 -26.50 -23.46 7.72
N TYR A 557 -27.78 -23.80 7.96
CA TYR A 557 -28.17 -25.02 8.70
C TYR A 557 -27.77 -26.33 7.99
N LEU A 558 -27.47 -26.28 6.70
CA LEU A 558 -26.89 -27.40 5.97
C LEU A 558 -25.47 -27.73 6.42
N GLY A 559 -24.78 -26.82 7.14
CA GLY A 559 -23.48 -27.02 7.77
C GLY A 559 -22.33 -27.22 6.77
N ASP A 560 -22.53 -27.01 5.46
CA ASP A 560 -21.51 -27.14 4.42
C ASP A 560 -20.66 -25.88 4.22
N LYS A 561 -20.97 -24.82 4.95
CA LYS A 561 -20.35 -23.49 4.91
C LYS A 561 -19.66 -23.18 6.23
N LEU A 562 -18.67 -22.31 6.16
CA LEU A 562 -18.09 -21.63 7.31
C LEU A 562 -18.85 -20.34 7.60
N LEU A 563 -18.87 -19.93 8.85
CA LEU A 563 -19.46 -18.68 9.29
C LEU A 563 -18.36 -17.74 9.81
N TYR A 564 -18.50 -16.46 9.49
CA TYR A 564 -17.69 -15.39 10.03
C TYR A 564 -18.61 -14.37 10.69
N TYR A 565 -18.46 -14.16 12.01
CA TYR A 565 -19.26 -13.23 12.78
C TYR A 565 -18.51 -11.92 12.99
N TYR A 566 -19.14 -10.81 12.60
CA TYR A 566 -18.70 -9.49 13.01
C TYR A 566 -19.33 -9.14 14.36
N ARG A 567 -18.45 -8.84 15.35
CA ARG A 567 -18.84 -8.56 16.72
C ARG A 567 -18.51 -7.12 17.08
N GLU A 568 -19.51 -6.42 17.63
CA GLU A 568 -19.33 -5.08 18.19
C GLU A 568 -19.95 -5.02 19.58
N ASP A 569 -19.22 -4.45 20.54
CA ASP A 569 -19.60 -4.38 21.98
C ASP A 569 -19.95 -5.75 22.59
N GLY A 570 -19.29 -6.81 22.13
CA GLY A 570 -19.53 -8.17 22.63
C GLY A 570 -20.73 -8.89 22.02
N ILE A 571 -21.48 -8.26 21.10
CA ILE A 571 -22.67 -8.80 20.45
C ILE A 571 -22.34 -9.09 18.99
N ASP A 572 -22.74 -10.27 18.49
CA ASP A 572 -22.63 -10.65 17.08
C ASP A 572 -23.70 -9.86 16.28
N ARG A 573 -23.25 -8.92 15.39
CA ARG A 573 -24.14 -8.01 14.64
C ARG A 573 -24.41 -8.48 13.22
N THR A 574 -23.45 -9.14 12.62
CA THR A 574 -23.54 -9.56 11.21
C THR A 574 -22.75 -10.86 11.05
N ALA A 575 -23.24 -11.76 10.19
CA ALA A 575 -22.54 -12.98 9.83
C ALA A 575 -22.42 -13.13 8.31
N PHE A 576 -21.31 -13.71 7.86
CA PHE A 576 -21.08 -14.12 6.48
C PHE A 576 -21.02 -15.65 6.42
N GLN A 577 -21.77 -16.25 5.51
CA GLN A 577 -21.65 -17.67 5.18
C GLN A 577 -20.78 -17.83 3.93
N PHE A 578 -19.75 -18.67 3.99
CA PHE A 578 -18.79 -18.80 2.89
C PHE A 578 -18.14 -20.18 2.82
N ALA A 579 -17.52 -20.48 1.70
CA ALA A 579 -16.68 -21.66 1.53
C ALA A 579 -15.26 -21.26 1.10
N LEU A 580 -14.28 -22.09 1.47
CA LEU A 580 -12.88 -21.91 1.10
C LEU A 580 -12.48 -22.92 0.05
N GLU A 581 -11.98 -22.43 -1.10
CA GLU A 581 -11.42 -23.26 -2.17
C GLU A 581 -10.37 -22.46 -2.96
N ASP A 582 -9.27 -23.07 -3.36
CA ASP A 582 -8.22 -22.49 -4.20
C ASP A 582 -7.71 -21.10 -3.75
N GLY A 583 -7.68 -20.82 -2.43
CA GLY A 583 -7.25 -19.53 -1.89
C GLY A 583 -8.30 -18.42 -1.99
N ARG A 584 -9.53 -18.81 -2.26
CA ARG A 584 -10.68 -17.90 -2.32
C ARG A 584 -11.65 -18.19 -1.19
N ALA A 585 -12.25 -17.14 -0.65
CA ALA A 585 -13.37 -17.21 0.27
C ALA A 585 -14.64 -16.78 -0.51
N VAL A 586 -15.42 -17.76 -0.97
CA VAL A 586 -16.64 -17.50 -1.72
C VAL A 586 -17.77 -17.32 -0.73
N VAL A 587 -18.26 -16.07 -0.60
CA VAL A 587 -19.38 -15.67 0.26
C VAL A 587 -20.67 -15.85 -0.49
N MET A 588 -21.65 -16.49 0.13
CA MET A 588 -22.97 -16.75 -0.44
C MET A 588 -23.97 -15.67 0.01
N GLY A 589 -24.57 -14.99 -0.94
CA GLY A 589 -25.64 -14.02 -0.70
C GLY A 589 -25.20 -12.74 0.00
N ASP A 590 -26.16 -12.00 0.49
CA ASP A 590 -25.94 -10.79 1.28
C ASP A 590 -25.56 -11.16 2.73
N PRO A 591 -24.86 -10.29 3.48
CA PRO A 591 -24.56 -10.54 4.88
C PRO A 591 -25.85 -10.73 5.71
N ILE A 592 -25.78 -11.69 6.65
CA ILE A 592 -26.89 -12.01 7.56
C ILE A 592 -26.83 -11.06 8.75
N GLY A 593 -27.92 -10.46 9.16
CA GLY A 593 -28.02 -9.62 10.34
C GLY A 593 -28.34 -8.17 10.03
N ASP A 594 -27.90 -7.25 10.89
CA ASP A 594 -28.30 -5.84 10.84
C ASP A 594 -27.63 -5.08 9.67
N PRO A 595 -28.40 -4.53 8.71
CA PRO A 595 -27.84 -3.79 7.56
C PRO A 595 -27.02 -2.56 7.94
N ASP A 596 -27.30 -1.91 9.06
CA ASP A 596 -26.57 -0.74 9.52
C ASP A 596 -25.09 -1.07 9.82
N PHE A 597 -24.79 -2.32 10.14
CA PHE A 597 -23.43 -2.81 10.41
C PHE A 597 -22.74 -3.42 9.18
N TRP A 598 -23.40 -3.60 8.04
CA TRP A 598 -22.77 -4.18 6.84
C TRP A 598 -21.49 -3.47 6.39
N PRO A 599 -21.40 -2.13 6.35
CA PRO A 599 -20.15 -1.47 5.96
C PRO A 599 -18.98 -1.82 6.89
N PHE A 600 -19.22 -1.90 8.19
CA PHE A 600 -18.17 -2.21 9.18
C PHE A 600 -17.79 -3.70 9.13
N ALA A 601 -18.78 -4.57 9.02
CA ALA A 601 -18.60 -6.01 8.90
C ALA A 601 -17.83 -6.39 7.62
N LEU A 602 -18.16 -5.77 6.48
CA LEU A 602 -17.43 -5.93 5.22
C LEU A 602 -15.98 -5.47 5.36
N ALA A 603 -15.74 -4.30 5.98
CA ALA A 603 -14.38 -3.80 6.18
C ALA A 603 -13.53 -4.76 7.02
N ASP A 604 -14.09 -5.30 8.11
CA ASP A 604 -13.38 -6.27 8.99
C ASP A 604 -13.15 -7.61 8.29
N PHE A 605 -14.18 -8.15 7.61
CA PHE A 605 -14.05 -9.39 6.84
C PHE A 605 -12.99 -9.30 5.75
N LEU A 606 -13.01 -8.22 4.95
CA LEU A 606 -12.03 -7.99 3.88
C LEU A 606 -10.61 -7.81 4.43
N HIS A 607 -10.46 -7.10 5.54
CA HIS A 607 -9.16 -6.90 6.20
C HIS A 607 -8.57 -8.23 6.69
N ARG A 608 -9.35 -9.03 7.40
CA ARG A 608 -8.91 -10.33 7.92
C ARG A 608 -8.64 -11.34 6.79
N ALA A 609 -9.45 -11.34 5.75
CA ALA A 609 -9.20 -12.16 4.56
C ALA A 609 -7.87 -11.76 3.89
N GLU A 610 -7.56 -10.46 3.81
CA GLU A 610 -6.29 -9.97 3.27
C GLU A 610 -5.09 -10.42 4.12
N GLU A 611 -5.20 -10.41 5.45
CA GLU A 611 -4.15 -10.91 6.35
C GLU A 611 -3.84 -12.40 6.13
N GLN A 612 -4.84 -13.18 5.77
CA GLN A 612 -4.74 -14.61 5.47
C GLN A 612 -4.39 -14.92 4.01
N ASN A 613 -4.20 -13.88 3.18
CA ASN A 613 -4.00 -14.01 1.72
C ASN A 613 -5.15 -14.75 1.01
N LEU A 614 -6.37 -14.57 1.50
CA LEU A 614 -7.58 -15.05 0.84
C LEU A 614 -8.11 -13.98 -0.11
N ILE A 615 -8.73 -14.42 -1.21
CA ILE A 615 -9.43 -13.56 -2.15
C ILE A 615 -10.93 -13.72 -1.90
N PRO A 616 -11.60 -12.75 -1.25
CA PRO A 616 -13.05 -12.81 -1.09
C PRO A 616 -13.77 -12.61 -2.43
N LEU A 617 -14.73 -13.48 -2.71
CA LEU A 617 -15.66 -13.38 -3.82
C LEU A 617 -17.06 -13.36 -3.24
N PHE A 618 -17.92 -12.46 -3.69
CA PHE A 618 -19.30 -12.38 -3.22
C PHE A 618 -20.25 -12.82 -4.34
N TYR A 619 -20.93 -13.91 -4.09
CA TYR A 619 -21.72 -14.64 -5.05
C TYR A 619 -23.22 -14.50 -4.70
N GLU A 620 -24.07 -14.18 -5.68
CA GLU A 620 -25.52 -13.92 -5.54
C GLU A 620 -25.87 -12.71 -4.68
N THR A 621 -25.03 -11.66 -4.65
CA THR A 621 -25.34 -10.44 -3.88
C THR A 621 -26.40 -9.57 -4.53
N GLY A 622 -27.18 -8.87 -3.70
CA GLY A 622 -28.13 -7.83 -4.10
C GLY A 622 -27.40 -6.54 -4.53
N VAL A 623 -28.19 -5.56 -4.99
CA VAL A 623 -27.67 -4.27 -5.49
C VAL A 623 -26.94 -3.50 -4.38
N GLU A 624 -27.49 -3.47 -3.17
CA GLU A 624 -26.96 -2.68 -2.05
C GLU A 624 -25.56 -3.13 -1.64
N VAL A 625 -25.39 -4.43 -1.39
CA VAL A 625 -24.09 -5.02 -1.02
C VAL A 625 -23.08 -4.88 -2.15
N THR A 626 -23.52 -5.05 -3.40
CA THR A 626 -22.68 -4.86 -4.59
C THR A 626 -22.11 -3.44 -4.66
N LEU A 627 -22.94 -2.41 -4.40
CA LEU A 627 -22.51 -1.02 -4.38
C LEU A 627 -21.58 -0.71 -3.18
N LEU A 628 -21.82 -1.32 -2.01
CA LEU A 628 -20.90 -1.23 -0.87
C LEU A 628 -19.53 -1.83 -1.22
N LEU A 629 -19.49 -3.00 -1.85
CA LEU A 629 -18.27 -3.66 -2.28
C LEU A 629 -17.50 -2.85 -3.33
N HIS A 630 -18.19 -2.12 -4.20
CA HIS A 630 -17.55 -1.22 -5.17
C HIS A 630 -16.69 -0.14 -4.47
N ASN A 631 -17.10 0.36 -3.30
CA ASN A 631 -16.31 1.30 -2.49
C ASN A 631 -14.99 0.70 -1.98
N TYR A 632 -14.88 -0.62 -1.92
CA TYR A 632 -13.66 -1.36 -1.55
C TYR A 632 -12.82 -1.81 -2.77
N GLY A 633 -13.15 -1.31 -3.98
CA GLY A 633 -12.40 -1.62 -5.21
C GLY A 633 -12.77 -2.95 -5.85
N TYR A 634 -13.99 -3.45 -5.59
CA TYR A 634 -14.56 -4.61 -6.26
C TYR A 634 -15.17 -4.22 -7.60
N GLU A 635 -14.93 -5.03 -8.61
CA GLU A 635 -15.71 -5.06 -9.85
C GLU A 635 -16.88 -6.02 -9.66
N PHE A 636 -17.91 -5.86 -10.45
CA PHE A 636 -19.08 -6.73 -10.42
C PHE A 636 -19.57 -7.04 -11.82
N MET A 637 -20.21 -8.19 -11.96
CA MET A 637 -20.94 -8.57 -13.15
C MET A 637 -22.30 -9.12 -12.76
N LYS A 638 -23.31 -8.90 -13.60
CA LYS A 638 -24.60 -9.56 -13.42
C LYS A 638 -24.39 -11.06 -13.58
N PHE A 639 -24.84 -11.84 -12.59
CA PHE A 639 -24.67 -13.29 -12.59
C PHE A 639 -25.98 -14.03 -12.83
N GLY A 640 -27.12 -13.39 -12.57
CA GLY A 640 -28.44 -13.95 -12.77
C GLY A 640 -29.54 -13.00 -12.34
N GLU A 641 -30.75 -13.53 -12.21
CA GLU A 641 -31.91 -12.79 -11.71
C GLU A 641 -32.67 -13.70 -10.75
N SER A 642 -33.06 -13.20 -9.57
CA SER A 642 -33.98 -13.86 -8.65
C SER A 642 -35.42 -13.56 -9.00
N ALA A 643 -36.30 -14.54 -8.82
CA ALA A 643 -37.71 -14.47 -9.24
C ALA A 643 -38.62 -14.34 -8.01
N LYS A 644 -39.09 -13.12 -7.70
CA LYS A 644 -40.00 -12.86 -6.57
C LYS A 644 -41.43 -12.78 -7.04
N VAL A 645 -42.30 -13.63 -6.48
CA VAL A 645 -43.77 -13.62 -6.72
C VAL A 645 -44.43 -12.77 -5.65
N ASP A 646 -45.18 -11.73 -6.05
CA ASP A 646 -46.02 -10.94 -5.14
C ASP A 646 -47.26 -11.74 -4.75
N LEU A 647 -47.29 -12.25 -3.54
CA LEU A 647 -48.41 -13.04 -3.03
C LEU A 647 -49.64 -12.19 -2.74
N SER A 648 -49.48 -10.90 -2.48
CA SER A 648 -50.62 -10.00 -2.18
C SER A 648 -51.59 -9.91 -3.38
N THR A 649 -51.01 -9.90 -4.59
CA THR A 649 -51.76 -9.83 -5.87
C THR A 649 -52.01 -11.19 -6.49
N PHE A 650 -51.41 -12.25 -6.01
CA PHE A 650 -51.55 -13.59 -6.54
C PHE A 650 -52.97 -14.11 -6.33
N THR A 651 -53.63 -14.58 -7.43
CA THR A 651 -55.01 -15.06 -7.39
C THR A 651 -55.26 -16.11 -8.46
N LEU A 652 -56.12 -17.06 -8.12
CA LEU A 652 -56.63 -18.01 -9.10
C LEU A 652 -57.84 -17.46 -9.90
N THR A 653 -58.42 -16.32 -9.51
CA THR A 653 -59.57 -15.74 -10.18
C THR A 653 -59.20 -15.00 -11.47
N GLY A 654 -60.15 -14.71 -12.35
CA GLY A 654 -59.93 -13.93 -13.56
C GLY A 654 -59.19 -14.66 -14.68
N LYS A 655 -58.78 -13.88 -15.67
CA LYS A 655 -58.10 -14.37 -16.87
C LYS A 655 -56.63 -14.80 -16.59
N SER A 656 -55.94 -14.08 -15.70
CA SER A 656 -54.55 -14.38 -15.28
C SER A 656 -54.44 -15.73 -14.56
N GLY A 657 -55.42 -16.07 -13.69
CA GLY A 657 -55.42 -17.32 -12.94
C GLY A 657 -55.85 -18.56 -13.74
N ARG A 658 -56.27 -18.41 -15.03
CA ARG A 658 -56.80 -19.54 -15.83
C ARG A 658 -55.83 -20.70 -15.97
N LYS A 659 -54.55 -20.44 -16.21
CA LYS A 659 -53.49 -21.50 -16.33
C LYS A 659 -53.32 -22.24 -15.01
N PHE A 660 -53.31 -21.51 -13.90
CA PHE A 660 -53.15 -22.10 -12.58
C PHE A 660 -54.33 -22.95 -12.14
N ARG A 661 -55.56 -22.43 -12.38
CA ARG A 661 -56.80 -23.22 -12.16
C ARG A 661 -56.80 -24.52 -12.97
N ALA A 662 -56.37 -24.48 -14.23
CA ALA A 662 -56.28 -25.66 -15.05
C ALA A 662 -55.27 -26.68 -14.51
N ALA A 663 -54.14 -26.21 -13.98
CA ALA A 663 -53.13 -27.09 -13.33
C ALA A 663 -53.71 -27.70 -12.03
N VAL A 664 -54.33 -26.88 -11.19
CA VAL A 664 -54.94 -27.33 -9.93
C VAL A 664 -56.03 -28.37 -10.20
N ASN A 665 -57.03 -28.04 -11.02
CA ASN A 665 -58.11 -28.97 -11.35
C ASN A 665 -57.61 -30.27 -11.97
N LYS A 666 -56.56 -30.23 -12.82
CA LYS A 666 -55.99 -31.42 -13.46
C LYS A 666 -55.38 -32.38 -12.45
N VAL A 667 -54.72 -31.88 -11.41
CA VAL A 667 -54.06 -32.67 -10.38
C VAL A 667 -55.08 -33.18 -9.38
N GLU A 668 -56.01 -32.32 -8.91
CA GLU A 668 -57.05 -32.70 -7.93
C GLU A 668 -58.04 -33.72 -8.54
N ASN A 669 -58.40 -33.60 -9.80
CA ASN A 669 -59.26 -34.59 -10.50
C ASN A 669 -58.63 -36.00 -10.60
N LYS A 670 -57.34 -36.11 -10.42
CA LYS A 670 -56.63 -37.40 -10.33
C LYS A 670 -56.48 -37.94 -8.87
N GLY A 671 -57.15 -37.27 -7.93
CA GLY A 671 -57.16 -37.68 -6.52
C GLY A 671 -55.99 -37.20 -5.68
N PHE A 672 -55.18 -36.27 -6.21
CA PHE A 672 -54.07 -35.70 -5.40
C PHE A 672 -54.59 -34.58 -4.50
N SER A 673 -53.97 -34.45 -3.34
CA SER A 673 -54.29 -33.44 -2.34
C SER A 673 -53.03 -32.72 -1.84
N PHE A 674 -53.15 -31.46 -1.40
CA PHE A 674 -52.07 -30.69 -0.83
C PHE A 674 -52.16 -30.66 0.71
N THR A 675 -51.06 -30.81 1.40
CA THR A 675 -50.97 -30.65 2.87
C THR A 675 -49.63 -30.06 3.25
N VAL A 676 -49.58 -29.32 4.37
CA VAL A 676 -48.36 -28.90 5.04
C VAL A 676 -48.22 -29.67 6.34
N LYS A 677 -47.10 -30.37 6.50
CA LYS A 677 -46.73 -31.08 7.72
C LYS A 677 -45.82 -30.23 8.54
N GLU A 678 -46.06 -30.16 9.84
CA GLU A 678 -45.24 -29.43 10.82
C GLU A 678 -44.33 -30.41 11.59
N PRO A 679 -43.09 -30.00 11.98
CA PRO A 679 -42.26 -30.82 12.85
C PRO A 679 -42.86 -30.96 14.25
N PRO A 680 -42.59 -32.07 14.98
CA PRO A 680 -41.60 -33.14 14.69
C PRO A 680 -42.16 -34.21 13.74
N PHE A 681 -41.28 -34.71 12.86
CA PHE A 681 -41.61 -35.76 11.87
C PHE A 681 -41.22 -37.15 12.34
N SER A 682 -42.02 -38.15 11.96
CA SER A 682 -41.68 -39.56 12.15
C SER A 682 -40.55 -40.00 11.21
N ASP A 683 -39.76 -41.00 11.64
CA ASP A 683 -38.68 -41.55 10.77
C ASP A 683 -39.25 -42.15 9.49
N ALA A 684 -40.42 -42.83 9.56
CA ALA A 684 -41.12 -43.36 8.37
C ALA A 684 -41.42 -42.28 7.33
N PHE A 685 -41.90 -41.11 7.79
CA PHE A 685 -42.17 -39.97 6.86
C PHE A 685 -40.84 -39.46 6.24
N MET A 686 -39.78 -39.37 7.00
CA MET A 686 -38.48 -38.96 6.48
C MET A 686 -37.88 -39.99 5.52
N ASP A 687 -38.13 -41.31 5.71
CA ASP A 687 -37.74 -42.37 4.79
C ASP A 687 -38.50 -42.26 3.46
N ASP A 688 -39.79 -41.95 3.47
CA ASP A 688 -40.57 -41.66 2.27
C ASP A 688 -40.03 -40.48 1.46
N LEU A 689 -39.67 -39.38 2.15
CA LEU A 689 -39.04 -38.20 1.49
C LEU A 689 -37.70 -38.53 0.90
N GLU A 690 -36.87 -39.32 1.60
CA GLU A 690 -35.56 -39.76 1.12
C GLU A 690 -35.66 -40.63 -0.12
N HIS A 691 -36.65 -41.54 -0.12
CA HIS A 691 -36.94 -42.37 -1.30
C HIS A 691 -37.32 -41.54 -2.52
N ILE A 692 -38.21 -40.54 -2.39
CA ILE A 692 -38.60 -39.63 -3.46
C ILE A 692 -37.39 -38.82 -3.92
N SER A 693 -36.59 -38.28 -2.97
CA SER A 693 -35.44 -37.49 -3.31
C SER A 693 -34.40 -38.31 -4.11
N SER A 694 -34.14 -39.54 -3.67
CA SER A 694 -33.21 -40.46 -4.33
C SER A 694 -33.68 -40.85 -5.74
N SER A 695 -35.00 -41.16 -5.87
CA SER A 695 -35.60 -41.49 -7.16
C SER A 695 -35.57 -40.29 -8.13
N TRP A 696 -35.80 -39.06 -7.63
CA TRP A 696 -35.69 -37.86 -8.42
C TRP A 696 -34.28 -37.58 -8.87
N LEU A 697 -33.27 -37.81 -7.97
CA LEU A 697 -31.85 -37.59 -8.24
C LEU A 697 -31.33 -38.58 -9.31
N GLY A 698 -31.69 -39.84 -9.24
CA GLY A 698 -31.18 -40.92 -10.12
C GLY A 698 -29.63 -40.98 -10.04
N ASP A 699 -28.98 -41.00 -11.19
CA ASP A 699 -27.51 -41.03 -11.29
C ASP A 699 -26.82 -39.68 -11.04
N ARG A 700 -27.58 -38.61 -10.80
CA ARG A 700 -27.03 -37.28 -10.55
C ARG A 700 -26.52 -37.14 -9.12
N GLN A 701 -25.51 -36.29 -8.91
CA GLN A 701 -25.01 -35.97 -7.57
C GLN A 701 -25.76 -34.76 -6.98
N GLU A 702 -25.94 -34.76 -5.66
CA GLU A 702 -26.43 -33.59 -4.93
C GLU A 702 -25.43 -32.45 -5.10
N LYS A 703 -25.96 -31.25 -5.25
CA LYS A 703 -25.22 -30.00 -5.24
C LYS A 703 -25.42 -29.31 -3.92
N GLY A 704 -24.40 -28.64 -3.43
CA GLY A 704 -24.44 -27.90 -2.19
C GLY A 704 -24.16 -26.40 -2.39
N PHE A 705 -23.73 -25.74 -1.33
CA PHE A 705 -23.33 -24.35 -1.24
C PHE A 705 -24.47 -23.35 -1.53
N SER A 706 -24.78 -23.07 -2.81
CA SER A 706 -25.90 -22.16 -3.17
C SER A 706 -27.24 -22.87 -3.28
N LEU A 707 -27.25 -24.20 -3.22
CA LEU A 707 -28.43 -25.04 -3.34
C LEU A 707 -28.56 -25.98 -2.14
N GLY A 708 -29.79 -26.24 -1.74
CA GLY A 708 -30.07 -27.26 -0.74
C GLY A 708 -29.92 -28.68 -1.26
N PHE A 709 -29.58 -29.54 -0.37
CA PHE A 709 -29.50 -30.97 -0.58
C PHE A 709 -30.29 -31.72 0.50
N PHE A 710 -30.62 -32.99 0.23
CA PHE A 710 -31.37 -33.80 1.18
C PHE A 710 -30.51 -34.09 2.43
N ASP A 711 -30.94 -33.50 3.57
CA ASP A 711 -30.38 -33.76 4.89
C ASP A 711 -31.53 -33.85 5.89
N ARG A 712 -31.61 -35.01 6.62
CA ARG A 712 -32.71 -35.26 7.54
C ARG A 712 -32.78 -34.27 8.70
N ASP A 713 -31.61 -33.91 9.27
CA ASP A 713 -31.55 -32.96 10.39
C ASP A 713 -32.00 -31.56 9.95
N TYR A 714 -31.61 -31.13 8.74
CA TYR A 714 -32.04 -29.88 8.16
C TYR A 714 -33.55 -29.83 7.88
N LEU A 715 -34.09 -30.85 7.21
CA LEU A 715 -35.50 -30.92 6.86
C LEU A 715 -36.43 -30.94 8.06
N ARG A 716 -35.92 -31.46 9.22
CA ARG A 716 -36.68 -31.49 10.50
C ARG A 716 -36.87 -30.12 11.16
N LEU A 717 -36.19 -29.08 10.64
CA LEU A 717 -36.21 -27.73 11.24
C LEU A 717 -37.40 -26.88 10.82
N SER A 718 -38.06 -27.20 9.71
CA SER A 718 -39.11 -26.35 9.09
C SER A 718 -40.28 -27.15 8.54
N PRO A 719 -41.46 -26.54 8.34
CA PRO A 719 -42.58 -27.20 7.74
C PRO A 719 -42.29 -27.71 6.35
N ILE A 720 -42.96 -28.80 5.94
CA ILE A 720 -42.82 -29.42 4.64
C ILE A 720 -44.17 -29.46 3.95
N ALA A 721 -44.21 -28.82 2.76
CA ALA A 721 -45.34 -28.88 1.85
C ALA A 721 -45.30 -30.19 1.07
N CYS A 722 -46.39 -30.94 1.05
CA CYS A 722 -46.51 -32.22 0.41
C CYS A 722 -47.72 -32.29 -0.53
N VAL A 723 -47.55 -33.05 -1.63
CA VAL A 723 -48.64 -33.49 -2.48
C VAL A 723 -48.82 -34.99 -2.26
N LEU A 724 -50.02 -35.39 -1.85
CA LEU A 724 -50.36 -36.77 -1.54
C LEU A 724 -51.20 -37.36 -2.65
N ASP A 725 -51.07 -38.65 -2.94
CA ASP A 725 -51.95 -39.42 -3.81
C ASP A 725 -53.25 -39.82 -3.08
N ALA A 726 -54.15 -40.53 -3.76
CA ALA A 726 -55.43 -40.97 -3.21
C ALA A 726 -55.27 -41.97 -2.03
N GLU A 727 -54.16 -42.63 -1.96
CA GLU A 727 -53.74 -43.56 -0.89
C GLU A 727 -53.01 -42.86 0.27
N GLY A 728 -52.81 -41.52 0.18
CA GLY A 728 -52.14 -40.71 1.20
C GLY A 728 -50.59 -40.79 1.19
N ARG A 729 -49.98 -41.35 0.16
CA ARG A 729 -48.53 -41.42 0.00
C ARG A 729 -47.98 -40.13 -0.60
N VAL A 730 -46.82 -39.69 -0.18
CA VAL A 730 -46.18 -38.47 -0.69
C VAL A 730 -45.72 -38.72 -2.14
N GLN A 731 -46.05 -37.82 -3.04
CA GLN A 731 -45.68 -37.84 -4.48
C GLN A 731 -44.80 -36.65 -4.87
N ALA A 732 -44.90 -35.55 -4.15
CA ALA A 732 -44.01 -34.41 -4.28
C ALA A 732 -43.90 -33.68 -2.93
N PHE A 733 -42.76 -33.08 -2.68
CA PHE A 733 -42.57 -32.26 -1.49
C PHE A 733 -41.65 -31.07 -1.74
N SER A 734 -41.78 -30.07 -0.89
CA SER A 734 -40.85 -28.93 -0.77
C SER A 734 -40.76 -28.50 0.70
N ASN A 735 -39.58 -28.20 1.20
CA ASN A 735 -39.46 -27.57 2.52
C ASN A 735 -39.62 -26.05 2.41
N PHE A 736 -40.21 -25.44 3.41
CA PHE A 736 -40.07 -24.00 3.63
C PHE A 736 -38.71 -23.72 4.30
N LEU A 737 -38.11 -22.54 4.04
CA LEU A 737 -36.89 -22.17 4.71
C LEU A 737 -37.11 -21.91 6.21
N VAL A 738 -36.11 -22.17 7.04
CA VAL A 738 -36.19 -21.96 8.51
C VAL A 738 -36.34 -20.47 8.83
N CYS A 739 -35.71 -19.59 8.07
CA CYS A 739 -35.72 -18.13 8.25
C CYS A 739 -36.82 -17.42 7.42
N ASN A 740 -38.00 -18.01 7.35
CA ASN A 740 -39.17 -17.35 6.72
C ASN A 740 -39.66 -16.18 7.57
N SER A 741 -40.06 -15.10 6.93
CA SER A 741 -40.66 -13.92 7.57
C SER A 741 -42.04 -13.60 7.02
N GLU A 742 -42.72 -12.68 7.66
CA GLU A 742 -44.01 -12.13 7.09
C GLU A 742 -43.79 -11.35 5.78
N VAL A 743 -42.57 -10.91 5.51
CA VAL A 743 -42.22 -10.13 4.31
C VAL A 743 -41.86 -11.06 3.17
N ASP A 744 -40.96 -11.98 3.39
CA ASP A 744 -40.40 -12.85 2.34
C ASP A 744 -40.38 -14.30 2.83
N SER A 745 -40.76 -15.23 1.97
CA SER A 745 -40.63 -16.66 2.13
C SER A 745 -39.97 -17.28 0.90
N SER A 746 -39.29 -18.40 1.08
CA SER A 746 -38.61 -19.13 0.00
C SER A 746 -38.61 -20.62 0.29
N VAL A 747 -38.15 -21.37 -0.69
CA VAL A 747 -37.92 -22.81 -0.62
C VAL A 747 -36.54 -23.14 -1.05
N ASP A 748 -36.04 -24.29 -0.61
CA ASP A 748 -34.71 -24.74 -0.94
C ASP A 748 -34.76 -26.07 -1.69
N LEU A 749 -35.27 -27.12 -1.06
CA LEU A 749 -35.35 -28.44 -1.64
C LEU A 749 -36.75 -28.73 -2.16
N MET A 750 -36.90 -29.03 -3.45
CA MET A 750 -38.12 -29.42 -4.08
C MET A 750 -37.93 -30.69 -4.89
N ARG A 751 -38.72 -31.72 -4.63
CA ARG A 751 -38.62 -33.06 -5.24
C ARG A 751 -40.01 -33.63 -5.57
N TYR A 752 -40.05 -34.42 -6.59
CA TYR A 752 -41.25 -35.20 -6.94
C TYR A 752 -40.86 -36.61 -7.40
N ASN A 753 -41.77 -37.54 -7.25
CA ASN A 753 -41.60 -38.91 -7.74
C ASN A 753 -41.67 -38.93 -9.27
N PRO A 754 -40.58 -39.29 -10.01
CA PRO A 754 -40.58 -39.32 -11.48
C PRO A 754 -41.60 -40.30 -12.08
N GLU A 755 -42.03 -41.32 -11.33
CA GLU A 755 -43.01 -42.31 -11.78
C GLU A 755 -44.43 -41.84 -11.67
N THR A 756 -44.65 -40.64 -11.09
CA THR A 756 -46.00 -40.09 -10.93
C THR A 756 -46.61 -39.72 -12.27
N GLU A 757 -47.80 -40.29 -12.62
CA GLU A 757 -48.53 -40.05 -13.85
C GLU A 757 -49.07 -38.63 -14.05
N SER A 758 -48.84 -37.72 -13.12
CA SER A 758 -49.40 -36.35 -13.15
C SER A 758 -48.41 -35.32 -13.69
N ASN A 759 -48.51 -34.98 -14.96
CA ASN A 759 -47.89 -33.82 -15.53
C ASN A 759 -48.43 -32.55 -14.88
N GLY A 760 -47.59 -31.74 -14.20
CA GLY A 760 -47.96 -30.47 -13.57
C GLY A 760 -48.04 -30.53 -12.05
N ILE A 761 -47.58 -31.63 -11.41
CA ILE A 761 -47.54 -31.80 -9.94
C ILE A 761 -46.74 -30.67 -9.25
N MET A 762 -45.62 -30.22 -9.87
CA MET A 762 -44.82 -29.12 -9.32
C MET A 762 -45.53 -27.75 -9.49
N ASP A 763 -46.28 -27.53 -10.59
CA ASP A 763 -47.05 -26.31 -10.75
C ASP A 763 -48.17 -26.28 -9.68
N TYR A 764 -48.78 -27.41 -9.39
CA TYR A 764 -49.77 -27.57 -8.30
C TYR A 764 -49.16 -27.29 -6.94
N LEU A 765 -48.03 -27.91 -6.62
CA LEU A 765 -47.32 -27.71 -5.34
C LEU A 765 -47.05 -26.20 -5.10
N PHE A 766 -46.45 -25.50 -6.06
CA PHE A 766 -46.14 -24.07 -5.92
C PHE A 766 -47.40 -23.21 -5.79
N VAL A 767 -48.42 -23.45 -6.60
CA VAL A 767 -49.67 -22.70 -6.52
C VAL A 767 -50.30 -22.85 -5.13
N GLN A 768 -50.36 -24.07 -4.60
CA GLN A 768 -50.90 -24.33 -3.26
C GLN A 768 -50.06 -23.72 -2.15
N MET A 769 -48.74 -23.74 -2.29
CA MET A 769 -47.81 -23.08 -1.35
C MET A 769 -48.03 -21.57 -1.33
N PHE A 770 -48.24 -20.94 -2.51
CA PHE A 770 -48.50 -19.50 -2.59
C PHE A 770 -49.83 -19.14 -1.91
N LEU A 771 -50.86 -19.92 -2.10
CA LEU A 771 -52.16 -19.70 -1.43
C LEU A 771 -52.04 -19.87 0.08
N TYR A 772 -51.36 -20.94 0.54
CA TYR A 772 -51.10 -21.21 1.97
C TYR A 772 -50.34 -20.07 2.65
N LEU A 773 -49.27 -19.56 2.00
CA LEU A 773 -48.46 -18.46 2.56
C LEU A 773 -49.23 -17.13 2.54
N LYS A 774 -49.98 -16.88 1.47
CA LYS A 774 -50.84 -15.71 1.37
C LYS A 774 -51.88 -15.69 2.49
N ASP A 775 -52.50 -16.83 2.80
CA ASP A 775 -53.46 -16.97 3.90
C ASP A 775 -52.78 -16.76 5.28
N LYS A 776 -51.47 -17.03 5.39
CA LYS A 776 -50.63 -16.71 6.57
C LYS A 776 -50.16 -15.25 6.59
N GLY A 777 -50.47 -14.42 5.59
CA GLY A 777 -50.11 -13.00 5.55
C GLY A 777 -48.73 -12.70 4.96
N VAL A 778 -48.03 -13.69 4.39
CA VAL A 778 -46.71 -13.48 3.74
C VAL A 778 -46.90 -12.69 2.44
N LYS A 779 -46.07 -11.68 2.21
CA LYS A 779 -46.21 -10.73 1.11
C LYS A 779 -45.56 -11.18 -0.19
N ALA A 780 -44.39 -11.82 -0.10
CA ALA A 780 -43.65 -12.24 -1.27
C ALA A 780 -43.08 -13.66 -1.14
N PHE A 781 -42.84 -14.31 -2.27
CA PHE A 781 -42.22 -15.61 -2.35
C PHE A 781 -41.08 -15.62 -3.35
N ASP A 782 -39.88 -15.87 -2.88
CA ASP A 782 -38.69 -15.97 -3.74
C ASP A 782 -38.53 -17.41 -4.27
N LEU A 783 -38.61 -17.56 -5.58
CA LEU A 783 -38.38 -18.82 -6.29
C LEU A 783 -36.90 -19.13 -6.48
N GLY A 784 -36.02 -18.29 -5.94
CA GLY A 784 -34.56 -18.37 -6.09
C GLY A 784 -34.03 -17.83 -7.41
N MET A 785 -32.71 -17.80 -7.56
CA MET A 785 -32.04 -17.24 -8.73
C MET A 785 -32.20 -18.15 -9.99
N ALA A 786 -32.29 -17.50 -11.15
CA ALA A 786 -32.05 -18.12 -12.45
C ALA A 786 -30.64 -17.71 -12.93
N PRO A 787 -29.63 -18.60 -12.81
CA PRO A 787 -28.25 -18.28 -13.17
C PRO A 787 -28.13 -17.91 -14.65
N LEU A 788 -27.30 -16.93 -14.96
CA LEU A 788 -27.01 -16.42 -16.32
C LEU A 788 -28.24 -15.96 -17.12
N SER A 789 -29.36 -15.70 -16.42
CA SER A 789 -30.54 -15.13 -17.01
C SER A 789 -30.25 -13.78 -17.63
N ARG A 790 -30.39 -13.67 -18.97
CA ARG A 790 -30.06 -12.48 -19.76
C ARG A 790 -28.65 -11.92 -19.49
N VAL A 791 -27.66 -12.79 -19.32
CA VAL A 791 -26.25 -12.42 -19.11
C VAL A 791 -25.43 -12.88 -20.31
N GLY A 792 -24.58 -12.00 -20.85
CA GLY A 792 -23.60 -12.34 -21.90
C GLY A 792 -24.15 -12.67 -23.29
N MET A 793 -25.46 -12.63 -23.49
CA MET A 793 -26.12 -13.03 -24.74
C MET A 793 -26.35 -11.86 -25.73
N GLU A 794 -26.32 -10.63 -25.21
CA GLU A 794 -26.53 -9.43 -26.01
C GLU A 794 -25.27 -9.00 -26.74
N GLU A 795 -25.39 -8.35 -27.90
CA GLU A 795 -24.26 -7.87 -28.67
C GLU A 795 -23.35 -6.95 -27.88
N HIS A 796 -23.93 -6.08 -27.06
CA HIS A 796 -23.24 -5.09 -26.24
C HIS A 796 -22.90 -5.56 -24.82
N SER A 797 -23.13 -6.84 -24.48
CA SER A 797 -22.73 -7.41 -23.19
C SER A 797 -21.24 -7.28 -22.96
N PHE A 798 -20.84 -7.05 -21.71
CA PHE A 798 -19.44 -6.97 -21.34
C PHE A 798 -18.69 -8.28 -21.65
N PHE A 799 -17.40 -8.16 -21.98
CA PHE A 799 -16.56 -9.32 -22.30
C PHE A 799 -16.50 -10.34 -21.17
N GLN A 800 -16.50 -9.86 -19.92
CA GLN A 800 -16.53 -10.67 -18.70
C GLN A 800 -17.82 -11.53 -18.62
N GLU A 801 -18.96 -10.95 -18.95
CA GLU A 801 -20.26 -11.65 -18.98
C GLU A 801 -20.30 -12.73 -20.09
N LYS A 802 -19.70 -12.44 -21.25
CA LYS A 802 -19.56 -13.41 -22.33
C LYS A 802 -18.68 -14.59 -21.92
N ILE A 803 -17.57 -14.34 -21.20
CA ILE A 803 -16.71 -15.40 -20.64
C ILE A 803 -17.49 -16.24 -19.63
N ALA A 804 -18.21 -15.62 -18.70
CA ALA A 804 -19.01 -16.33 -17.70
C ALA A 804 -20.05 -17.23 -18.37
N TYR A 805 -20.78 -16.71 -19.35
CA TYR A 805 -21.73 -17.49 -20.14
C TYR A 805 -21.07 -18.70 -20.80
N LEU A 806 -19.90 -18.52 -21.45
CA LEU A 806 -19.18 -19.60 -22.11
C LEU A 806 -18.71 -20.68 -21.10
N VAL A 807 -18.09 -20.26 -19.98
CA VAL A 807 -17.62 -21.19 -18.94
C VAL A 807 -18.77 -22.06 -18.42
N TYR A 808 -19.89 -21.44 -18.05
CA TYR A 808 -21.04 -22.16 -17.54
C TYR A 808 -21.73 -23.00 -18.62
N ALA A 809 -21.83 -22.51 -19.84
CA ALA A 809 -22.42 -23.26 -20.96
C ALA A 809 -21.62 -24.53 -21.30
N PHE A 810 -20.28 -24.47 -21.23
CA PHE A 810 -19.41 -25.62 -21.49
C PHE A 810 -19.36 -26.59 -20.30
N THR A 811 -19.41 -26.10 -19.07
CA THR A 811 -19.30 -26.94 -17.87
C THR A 811 -20.63 -27.59 -17.45
N ASN A 812 -21.77 -26.95 -17.77
CA ASN A 812 -23.11 -27.48 -17.47
C ASN A 812 -23.86 -27.99 -18.71
N ARG A 813 -23.26 -28.91 -19.44
CA ARG A 813 -23.82 -29.50 -20.66
C ARG A 813 -25.24 -30.13 -20.49
N PHE A 814 -25.72 -30.28 -19.24
CA PHE A 814 -26.96 -30.91 -18.86
C PHE A 814 -27.96 -29.98 -18.16
N TYR A 815 -27.70 -28.69 -18.01
CA TYR A 815 -28.59 -27.77 -17.31
C TYR A 815 -29.16 -26.71 -18.28
N SER A 816 -30.45 -26.75 -18.53
CA SER A 816 -31.13 -25.76 -19.38
C SER A 816 -31.43 -24.48 -18.56
N PHE A 817 -30.53 -23.52 -18.53
CA PHE A 817 -30.75 -22.23 -17.84
C PHE A 817 -31.99 -21.47 -18.39
N SER A 818 -32.22 -21.54 -19.70
CA SER A 818 -33.39 -20.96 -20.33
C SER A 818 -34.68 -21.67 -19.90
N GLY A 819 -34.64 -22.99 -19.69
CA GLY A 819 -35.75 -23.78 -19.18
C GLY A 819 -36.17 -23.37 -17.77
N LEU A 820 -35.18 -23.12 -16.87
CA LEU A 820 -35.47 -22.70 -15.50
C LEU A 820 -36.11 -21.29 -15.47
N ARG A 821 -35.58 -20.35 -16.24
CA ARG A 821 -36.21 -19.01 -16.34
C ARG A 821 -37.65 -19.10 -16.87
N ASN A 822 -37.83 -19.83 -17.98
CA ASN A 822 -39.14 -19.99 -18.59
C ASN A 822 -40.14 -20.68 -17.65
N TYR A 823 -39.66 -21.57 -16.78
CA TYR A 823 -40.48 -22.20 -15.75
C TYR A 823 -41.01 -21.17 -14.72
N LYS A 824 -40.06 -20.36 -14.16
CA LYS A 824 -40.34 -19.33 -13.15
C LYS A 824 -41.24 -18.21 -13.75
N GLU A 825 -41.03 -17.85 -15.02
CA GLU A 825 -41.82 -16.84 -15.74
C GLU A 825 -43.33 -17.15 -15.77
N LYS A 826 -43.73 -18.43 -15.64
CA LYS A 826 -45.15 -18.83 -15.54
C LYS A 826 -45.87 -18.13 -14.40
N PHE A 827 -45.17 -17.87 -13.30
CA PHE A 827 -45.73 -17.28 -12.08
C PHE A 827 -45.71 -15.74 -12.10
N ALA A 828 -45.25 -15.13 -13.22
CA ALA A 828 -45.17 -13.69 -13.43
C ALA A 828 -44.40 -12.96 -12.30
N PRO A 829 -43.15 -13.41 -11.95
CA PRO A 829 -42.39 -12.82 -10.88
C PRO A 829 -41.86 -11.45 -11.27
N VAL A 830 -41.55 -10.64 -10.26
CA VAL A 830 -40.63 -9.51 -10.38
C VAL A 830 -39.20 -10.06 -10.39
N TRP A 831 -38.43 -9.72 -11.40
CA TRP A 831 -37.03 -10.18 -11.53
C TRP A 831 -36.09 -9.17 -10.90
N GLU A 832 -35.34 -9.61 -9.90
CA GLU A 832 -34.30 -8.82 -9.23
C GLU A 832 -32.90 -9.28 -9.67
N PRO A 833 -32.01 -8.36 -10.09
CA PRO A 833 -30.66 -8.75 -10.51
C PRO A 833 -29.85 -9.25 -9.33
N ARG A 834 -29.04 -10.31 -9.57
CA ARG A 834 -28.06 -10.84 -8.65
C ARG A 834 -26.67 -10.75 -9.28
N PHE A 835 -25.67 -10.42 -8.46
CA PHE A 835 -24.34 -10.07 -8.93
C PHE A 835 -23.28 -11.03 -8.36
N LEU A 836 -22.21 -11.18 -9.13
CA LEU A 836 -20.92 -11.69 -8.66
C LEU A 836 -19.98 -10.49 -8.54
N SER A 837 -19.50 -10.24 -7.32
CA SER A 837 -18.52 -9.19 -7.03
C SER A 837 -17.17 -9.81 -6.71
N TYR A 838 -16.09 -9.30 -7.35
CA TYR A 838 -14.73 -9.81 -7.25
C TYR A 838 -13.72 -8.68 -7.24
N PRO A 839 -12.52 -8.86 -6.61
CA PRO A 839 -11.48 -7.82 -6.60
C PRO A 839 -10.97 -7.54 -8.01
N LYS A 840 -10.73 -6.28 -8.35
CA LYS A 840 -10.21 -5.83 -9.66
C LYS A 840 -8.98 -6.59 -10.15
N ASP A 841 -8.09 -6.97 -9.23
CA ASP A 841 -6.84 -7.68 -9.54
C ASP A 841 -6.99 -9.21 -9.58
N SER A 842 -8.20 -9.73 -9.36
CA SER A 842 -8.51 -11.16 -9.45
C SER A 842 -8.64 -11.63 -10.89
N SER A 843 -8.42 -12.91 -11.12
CA SER A 843 -8.63 -13.53 -12.43
C SER A 843 -10.03 -14.14 -12.48
N LEU A 844 -10.94 -13.48 -13.20
CA LEU A 844 -12.34 -13.92 -13.35
C LEU A 844 -12.47 -15.40 -13.76
N LEU A 845 -11.57 -15.90 -14.62
CA LEU A 845 -11.60 -17.30 -15.02
C LEU A 845 -11.39 -18.25 -13.84
N PHE A 846 -10.39 -17.98 -12.99
CA PHE A 846 -10.14 -18.80 -11.81
C PHE A 846 -11.23 -18.59 -10.75
N ASP A 847 -11.83 -17.40 -10.67
CA ASP A 847 -12.93 -17.12 -9.76
C ASP A 847 -14.17 -17.96 -10.12
N LEU A 848 -14.56 -17.98 -11.40
CA LEU A 848 -15.66 -18.80 -11.90
C LEU A 848 -15.39 -20.29 -11.76
N LEU A 849 -14.16 -20.75 -12.03
CA LEU A 849 -13.78 -22.15 -11.83
C LEU A 849 -13.84 -22.55 -10.36
N THR A 850 -13.50 -21.65 -9.44
CA THR A 850 -13.59 -21.93 -8.00
C THR A 850 -15.06 -22.05 -7.55
N ILE A 851 -15.94 -21.15 -7.99
CA ILE A 851 -17.38 -21.23 -7.71
C ILE A 851 -17.92 -22.56 -8.24
N TYR A 852 -17.58 -22.90 -9.50
CA TYR A 852 -18.01 -24.18 -10.09
C TYR A 852 -17.55 -25.41 -9.29
N LYS A 853 -16.32 -25.41 -8.77
CA LYS A 853 -15.79 -26.49 -7.92
C LYS A 853 -16.54 -26.61 -6.60
N ILE A 854 -16.87 -25.48 -5.97
CA ILE A 854 -17.62 -25.45 -4.70
C ILE A 854 -19.04 -26.00 -4.92
N ASP A 855 -19.75 -25.55 -5.95
CA ASP A 855 -21.11 -25.99 -6.25
C ASP A 855 -21.20 -27.48 -6.60
N ASN A 856 -20.15 -28.07 -7.17
CA ASN A 856 -20.09 -29.49 -7.53
C ASN A 856 -19.27 -30.34 -6.54
N ARG A 857 -18.98 -29.83 -5.34
CA ARG A 857 -18.28 -30.57 -4.27
C ARG A 857 -19.21 -31.66 -3.76
N LYS A 858 -18.65 -32.89 -3.54
CA LYS A 858 -19.40 -33.95 -2.85
C LYS A 858 -19.86 -33.45 -1.48
N VAL A 859 -21.14 -33.40 -1.31
CA VAL A 859 -21.76 -32.97 -0.06
C VAL A 859 -21.69 -34.13 0.93
N LYS A 860 -21.27 -33.86 2.17
CA LYS A 860 -21.38 -34.78 3.30
C LYS A 860 -22.54 -34.34 4.15
N THR A 861 -23.44 -35.23 4.49
CA THR A 861 -24.55 -34.95 5.40
C THR A 861 -24.05 -34.58 6.81
N LEU A 862 -24.85 -33.90 7.62
CA LEU A 862 -24.50 -33.53 8.99
C LEU A 862 -24.15 -34.76 9.82
N THR A 863 -24.85 -35.87 9.59
CA THR A 863 -24.59 -37.16 10.27
C THR A 863 -23.23 -37.73 9.91
N GLU A 864 -22.86 -37.71 8.62
CA GLU A 864 -21.52 -38.20 8.17
C GLU A 864 -20.38 -37.32 8.66
N ARG A 865 -20.62 -36.04 8.95
CA ARG A 865 -19.59 -35.12 9.53
C ARG A 865 -19.39 -35.34 11.04
N LYS A 866 -20.44 -35.72 11.77
CA LYS A 866 -20.35 -36.02 13.21
C LYS A 866 -19.60 -37.35 13.48
N THR A 867 -19.55 -38.23 12.47
CA THR A 867 -18.86 -39.53 12.54
C THR A 867 -17.44 -39.53 11.95
N ALA A 868 -17.03 -38.50 11.23
CA ALA A 868 -15.71 -38.31 10.64
C ALA A 868 -14.84 -37.34 11.45
#